data_0ae20838a57a4c8a79901c6d6a3b6073
#
_entry.id   0ae20838a57a4c8a79901c6d6a3b6073
#
_cell.length_a   1.000
_cell.length_b   1.000
_cell.length_c   1.000
_cell.angle_alpha   90.00
_cell.angle_beta   90.00
_cell.angle_gamma   90.00
#
_symmetry.space_group_name_H-M   'P 1'
#
loop_
_entity.id
_entity.type
_entity.pdbx_description
1 polymer ?
#
loop_
_entity_poly.entity_id
_entity_poly.type
_entity_poly.pdbx_seq_one_letter_code
_entity_poly.pdbx_strand_id
1 'polypeptide(L)'
;MIENWERVQTLFLKALDLRSEERAAFLEAACAGDEELRCEVESLLTYDGASERHIADALAGTAQSLFESKSIKPGTRVEDYEILKLIGTGGMGEVYQARDVRLSRIVAIKVLPSFLTNDIDRLRRFEQEARAAAALNHPNIVAVYQMGSYEGAPYLVSELLEGDTLRELTKRGPLPWRVAVEYGLQIVSGLAAAHGKGITHRDLKPENLFLTNDGHVKILDFGLAKLIDPASFGHVGPASEAGMVLGTVGYMSPEQIRGQEVDYRTDIFSFGAILYEMLTGQRAFHGVSAADTMSTILNEEPTDISQLLPTVPSALQRVVRRCFEKRREQRFQSASDLAFALKALSDSGMPSIPVHQVERPWRSPRRLFQIIATVCAVALMIAYWLRPARPLLHVSRIVQLTESGGAVRGEPLLTDGPRVYYQSAGPLGKDWQLRQVLLTGGQDSPAGIPAGPFHIRGLSPDDTEFVAIFDLRVQSTVWNIPVAGGSPRRIGNLIADDIAWSHAGDFFAYSRGKQLFLAQADGTSSRLLMAAPEVAARVDHIRWSPDDRRLRFTLVIEGDLGSLVYPTKQALWEIGVDGKDLHQLRFNWPGTEIDCCGDWTPDGHYFVFESDREGSSNLWALEEKSDWWRRPNRDPVQLTFGPVNFYRPVPSHNGKNILAIGAQPSGELVRYDPGRRDFVPFLGGRSVAHIAFSHDGRWLAYVGYPEGTLWRAHPDGTNPLQLTLPPLQVGSPSWSADDKRIAFHAVEPKKGWKNFVISSEGGDPEPFPYEQSAQSSPDWIPGRDALIYSRGYGADNPALYIFDRKSGHTEKIPGTDGLYGCVWSPDGRYTSATDAATDRLILVDLKSGKRTPIGGPMSWAHWSPDSQYIYFVKWGTNSIFRVHVPDGLEEKVLEVPFRVTPWPFTVAPDGSLILLREHGRYDVYSLSLSAP
;
A
#
# COMPACT_ATOMS: atom_id res chain seq x y z
N MET A 1 30.46 -14.99 35.95
CA MET A 1 29.03 -14.69 36.31
C MET A 1 28.02 -15.47 35.51
N ILE A 2 28.13 -15.64 34.18
CA ILE A 2 27.14 -16.38 33.35
C ILE A 2 27.21 -17.90 33.64
N GLU A 3 28.35 -18.50 33.76
CA GLU A 3 28.52 -19.94 34.04
C GLU A 3 27.99 -20.39 35.42
N ASN A 4 27.99 -19.51 36.40
CA ASN A 4 27.46 -19.80 37.73
C ASN A 4 25.92 -19.79 37.75
N TRP A 5 25.28 -18.93 36.96
CA TRP A 5 23.81 -18.82 36.93
C TRP A 5 23.13 -20.05 36.30
N GLU A 6 23.66 -20.60 35.22
CA GLU A 6 23.15 -21.84 34.62
C GLU A 6 23.23 -23.04 35.59
N ARG A 7 24.24 -23.05 36.45
CA ARG A 7 24.47 -24.11 37.46
C ARG A 7 23.46 -23.95 38.61
N VAL A 8 23.25 -22.73 39.09
CA VAL A 8 22.20 -22.39 40.09
C VAL A 8 20.82 -22.80 39.58
N GLN A 9 20.48 -22.45 38.37
CA GLN A 9 19.18 -22.76 37.76
C GLN A 9 18.95 -24.27 37.60
N THR A 10 19.98 -25.00 37.17
CA THR A 10 19.91 -26.46 37.01
C THR A 10 19.67 -27.18 38.33
N LEU A 11 20.35 -26.75 39.38
CA LEU A 11 20.22 -27.33 40.72
C LEU A 11 18.89 -26.97 41.39
N PHE A 12 18.42 -25.74 41.19
CA PHE A 12 17.13 -25.29 41.69
C PHE A 12 15.98 -26.10 41.08
N LEU A 13 15.95 -26.28 39.75
CA LEU A 13 14.94 -27.08 39.10
C LEU A 13 14.92 -28.53 39.54
N LYS A 14 16.11 -29.17 39.69
CA LYS A 14 16.20 -30.53 40.21
C LYS A 14 15.78 -30.66 41.67
N ALA A 15 16.03 -29.64 42.50
CA ALA A 15 15.60 -29.62 43.88
C ALA A 15 14.08 -29.41 44.02
N LEU A 16 13.44 -28.70 43.08
CA LEU A 16 11.98 -28.54 43.06
C LEU A 16 11.24 -29.86 42.82
N ASP A 17 11.79 -30.76 41.99
CA ASP A 17 11.20 -32.09 41.72
C ASP A 17 11.29 -33.07 42.90
N LEU A 18 12.05 -32.72 43.97
CA LEU A 18 12.22 -33.56 45.15
C LEU A 18 11.31 -33.14 46.30
N ARG A 19 10.91 -34.13 47.15
CA ARG A 19 10.13 -33.85 48.37
C ARG A 19 10.98 -33.01 49.33
N SER A 20 10.33 -32.13 50.09
CA SER A 20 10.99 -31.17 51.02
C SER A 20 12.03 -31.76 51.90
N GLU A 21 11.84 -33.02 52.35
CA GLU A 21 12.76 -33.77 53.22
C GLU A 21 14.00 -34.29 52.48
N GLU A 22 13.98 -34.41 51.16
CA GLU A 22 15.06 -34.92 50.30
C GLU A 22 15.93 -33.82 49.71
N ARG A 23 15.42 -32.57 49.72
CA ARG A 23 16.10 -31.39 49.10
C ARG A 23 17.42 -31.04 49.78
N ALA A 24 17.45 -31.06 51.11
CA ALA A 24 18.67 -30.72 51.84
C ALA A 24 19.84 -31.70 51.56
N ALA A 25 19.57 -33.02 51.55
CA ALA A 25 20.55 -34.04 51.25
C ALA A 25 21.03 -33.98 49.76
N PHE A 26 20.11 -33.65 48.85
CA PHE A 26 20.44 -33.43 47.42
C PHE A 26 21.37 -32.23 47.24
N LEU A 27 21.08 -31.09 47.88
CA LEU A 27 21.88 -29.87 47.75
C LEU A 27 23.27 -30.02 48.37
N GLU A 28 23.37 -30.73 49.51
CA GLU A 28 24.64 -31.03 50.11
C GLU A 28 25.56 -31.88 49.20
N ALA A 29 24.97 -32.84 48.49
CA ALA A 29 25.71 -33.70 47.57
C ALA A 29 26.03 -33.00 46.23
N ALA A 30 25.09 -32.20 45.71
CA ALA A 30 25.18 -31.61 44.38
C ALA A 30 26.03 -30.32 44.35
N CYS A 31 26.11 -29.57 45.45
CA CYS A 31 26.94 -28.37 45.57
C CYS A 31 28.39 -28.69 45.93
N ALA A 32 28.70 -29.94 46.35
CA ALA A 32 30.07 -30.47 46.59
C ALA A 32 31.02 -29.53 47.34
N GLY A 33 30.56 -28.84 48.41
CA GLY A 33 31.33 -27.91 49.22
C GLY A 33 31.37 -26.45 48.73
N ASP A 34 30.67 -26.11 47.69
CA ASP A 34 30.44 -24.74 47.24
C ASP A 34 29.24 -24.13 48.03
N GLU A 35 29.58 -23.49 49.13
CA GLU A 35 28.63 -22.97 50.10
C GLU A 35 27.87 -21.74 49.54
N GLU A 36 28.47 -20.98 48.63
CA GLU A 36 27.90 -19.82 47.98
C GLU A 36 26.80 -20.25 46.98
N LEU A 37 27.10 -21.29 46.19
CA LEU A 37 26.15 -21.91 45.27
C LEU A 37 24.95 -22.54 46.01
N ARG A 38 25.26 -23.20 47.15
CA ARG A 38 24.20 -23.80 47.99
C ARG A 38 23.31 -22.76 48.61
N CYS A 39 23.83 -21.68 49.21
CA CYS A 39 23.06 -20.57 49.76
C CYS A 39 22.18 -19.89 48.73
N GLU A 40 22.65 -19.74 47.49
CA GLU A 40 21.90 -19.12 46.45
C GLU A 40 20.71 -19.97 45.98
N VAL A 41 20.89 -21.29 45.85
CA VAL A 41 19.82 -22.26 45.57
C VAL A 41 18.85 -22.40 46.75
N GLU A 42 19.29 -22.46 48.01
CA GLU A 42 18.47 -22.52 49.22
C GLU A 42 17.66 -21.20 49.37
N SER A 43 18.24 -20.05 49.07
CA SER A 43 17.58 -18.76 49.04
C SER A 43 16.39 -18.77 48.07
N LEU A 44 16.58 -19.28 46.86
CA LEU A 44 15.55 -19.43 45.86
C LEU A 44 14.43 -20.42 46.31
N LEU A 45 14.81 -21.53 46.93
CA LEU A 45 13.88 -22.52 47.47
C LEU A 45 13.09 -22.01 48.70
N THR A 46 13.68 -21.13 49.50
CA THR A 46 13.00 -20.50 50.66
C THR A 46 12.00 -19.45 50.19
N TYR A 47 12.27 -18.78 49.06
CA TYR A 47 11.35 -17.89 48.44
C TYR A 47 10.12 -18.61 47.91
N ASP A 48 10.25 -19.83 47.42
CA ASP A 48 9.14 -20.66 46.94
C ASP A 48 8.22 -21.19 48.07
N GLY A 49 8.81 -21.51 49.24
CA GLY A 49 8.02 -22.06 50.40
C GLY A 49 7.28 -21.05 51.28
N ALA A 50 7.65 -19.75 51.23
CA ALA A 50 7.02 -18.69 52.00
C ALA A 50 5.92 -17.95 51.17
N SER A 51 5.83 -18.19 49.87
CA SER A 51 5.05 -17.41 48.93
C SER A 51 3.60 -17.84 48.77
N GLU A 52 3.22 -19.07 49.13
CA GLU A 52 1.84 -19.54 48.82
C GLU A 52 0.75 -18.90 49.69
N ARG A 53 1.05 -18.27 50.83
CA ARG A 53 0.00 -17.64 51.66
C ARG A 53 0.12 -16.11 51.77
N HIS A 54 1.32 -15.56 51.78
CA HIS A 54 1.51 -14.09 51.84
C HIS A 54 1.56 -13.39 50.50
N ILE A 55 1.95 -14.10 49.42
CA ILE A 55 1.88 -13.56 48.06
C ILE A 55 0.44 -13.60 47.55
N ALA A 56 -0.35 -14.59 47.85
CA ALA A 56 -1.77 -14.61 47.54
C ALA A 56 -2.51 -13.42 48.16
N ASP A 57 -2.23 -13.10 49.44
CA ASP A 57 -2.85 -11.96 50.13
C ASP A 57 -2.25 -10.60 49.73
N ALA A 58 -0.92 -10.54 49.47
CA ALA A 58 -0.26 -9.33 49.01
C ALA A 58 -0.49 -9.06 47.51
N LEU A 59 -0.55 -10.10 46.67
CA LEU A 59 -0.93 -9.98 45.25
C LEU A 59 -2.43 -9.73 45.09
N ALA A 60 -3.30 -10.29 45.93
CA ALA A 60 -4.73 -9.92 45.93
C ALA A 60 -4.91 -8.46 46.33
N GLY A 61 -4.21 -7.96 47.33
CA GLY A 61 -4.23 -6.54 47.73
C GLY A 61 -3.56 -5.61 46.73
N THR A 62 -2.43 -6.02 46.13
CA THR A 62 -1.69 -5.21 45.14
C THR A 62 -2.28 -5.34 43.73
N ALA A 63 -2.78 -6.51 43.35
CA ALA A 63 -3.57 -6.68 42.16
C ALA A 63 -4.88 -5.89 42.24
N GLN A 64 -5.54 -5.88 43.39
CA GLN A 64 -6.75 -5.09 43.59
C GLN A 64 -6.46 -3.58 43.54
N SER A 65 -5.30 -3.11 43.99
CA SER A 65 -4.89 -1.71 43.90
C SER A 65 -4.26 -1.34 42.51
N LEU A 66 -3.77 -2.31 41.76
CA LEU A 66 -3.30 -2.11 40.35
C LEU A 66 -4.43 -2.30 39.33
N PHE A 67 -5.52 -2.98 39.71
CA PHE A 67 -6.75 -3.13 38.93
C PHE A 67 -7.88 -2.19 39.39
N GLU A 68 -7.65 -1.28 40.32
CA GLU A 68 -8.49 -0.10 40.47
C GLU A 68 -8.25 0.87 39.28
N SER A 69 -8.56 0.40 38.07
CA SER A 69 -9.00 1.30 37.01
C SER A 69 -10.28 1.95 37.57
N LYS A 70 -10.25 3.25 37.84
CA LYS A 70 -11.45 4.02 38.19
C LYS A 70 -12.42 3.82 37.04
N SER A 71 -13.36 2.88 37.15
CA SER A 71 -14.40 2.71 36.15
C SER A 71 -15.09 4.04 35.94
N ILE A 72 -15.28 4.42 34.69
CA ILE A 72 -15.83 5.73 34.34
C ILE A 72 -17.29 5.74 34.81
N LYS A 73 -17.62 6.70 35.66
CA LYS A 73 -18.97 6.78 36.27
C LYS A 73 -20.00 7.20 35.21
N PRO A 74 -21.24 6.66 35.28
CA PRO A 74 -22.35 7.16 34.48
C PRO A 74 -22.50 8.70 34.62
N GLY A 75 -22.75 9.40 33.51
CA GLY A 75 -22.83 10.86 33.48
C GLY A 75 -21.48 11.55 33.21
N THR A 76 -20.36 10.82 33.25
CA THR A 76 -19.06 11.40 32.86
C THR A 76 -19.02 11.69 31.37
N ARG A 77 -18.46 12.82 30.99
CA ARG A 77 -18.26 13.20 29.59
C ARG A 77 -16.83 12.89 29.15
N VAL A 78 -16.71 12.04 28.14
CA VAL A 78 -15.48 11.70 27.44
C VAL A 78 -15.55 12.36 26.08
N GLU A 79 -14.87 13.49 25.88
CA GLU A 79 -14.99 14.34 24.70
C GLU A 79 -16.47 14.65 24.37
N ASP A 80 -16.94 14.19 23.19
CA ASP A 80 -18.32 14.39 22.73
C ASP A 80 -19.29 13.26 23.16
N TYR A 81 -18.85 12.37 24.06
CA TYR A 81 -19.61 11.20 24.47
C TYR A 81 -19.97 11.26 25.97
N GLU A 82 -21.24 11.12 26.29
CA GLU A 82 -21.74 10.99 27.67
C GLU A 82 -21.88 9.50 28.03
N ILE A 83 -21.13 9.04 29.01
CA ILE A 83 -21.16 7.65 29.47
C ILE A 83 -22.50 7.37 30.15
N LEU A 84 -23.22 6.34 29.71
CA LEU A 84 -24.53 5.96 30.29
C LEU A 84 -24.40 4.82 31.28
N LYS A 85 -23.73 3.74 30.92
CA LYS A 85 -23.50 2.58 31.77
C LYS A 85 -22.35 1.71 31.24
N LEU A 86 -21.78 0.93 32.18
CA LEU A 86 -20.85 -0.14 31.81
C LEU A 86 -21.65 -1.32 31.24
N ILE A 87 -21.22 -1.88 30.09
CA ILE A 87 -21.88 -3.01 29.43
C ILE A 87 -21.02 -4.26 29.35
N GLY A 88 -19.72 -4.14 29.58
CA GLY A 88 -18.81 -5.29 29.59
C GLY A 88 -17.45 -4.95 30.19
N THR A 89 -16.85 -5.94 30.85
CA THR A 89 -15.48 -5.91 31.35
C THR A 89 -14.73 -7.14 30.86
N GLY A 90 -13.48 -7.00 30.46
CA GLY A 90 -12.67 -8.13 30.00
C GLY A 90 -11.17 -7.82 30.04
N GLY A 91 -10.35 -8.79 29.72
CA GLY A 91 -8.88 -8.65 29.71
C GLY A 91 -8.34 -7.57 28.77
N MET A 92 -9.16 -7.05 27.87
CA MET A 92 -8.82 -5.99 26.89
C MET A 92 -9.46 -4.64 27.22
N GLY A 93 -9.98 -4.45 28.45
CA GLY A 93 -10.55 -3.19 28.91
C GLY A 93 -12.03 -3.25 29.22
N GLU A 94 -12.62 -2.07 29.39
CA GLU A 94 -14.01 -1.86 29.78
C GLU A 94 -14.81 -1.31 28.61
N VAL A 95 -16.01 -1.81 28.39
CA VAL A 95 -16.91 -1.36 27.32
C VAL A 95 -18.11 -0.66 27.94
N TYR A 96 -18.34 0.57 27.52
CA TYR A 96 -19.41 1.42 27.99
C TYR A 96 -20.44 1.67 26.90
N GLN A 97 -21.70 1.73 27.27
CA GLN A 97 -22.73 2.39 26.47
C GLN A 97 -22.62 3.89 26.70
N ALA A 98 -22.56 4.66 25.63
CA ALA A 98 -22.48 6.11 25.70
C ALA A 98 -23.41 6.78 24.68
N ARG A 99 -23.71 8.05 24.92
CA ARG A 99 -24.46 8.89 23.99
C ARG A 99 -23.51 9.85 23.29
N ASP A 100 -23.43 9.78 21.98
CA ASP A 100 -22.82 10.81 21.13
C ASP A 100 -23.70 12.07 21.20
N VAL A 101 -23.21 13.11 21.86
CA VAL A 101 -23.99 14.33 22.11
C VAL A 101 -24.17 15.15 20.82
N ARG A 102 -23.22 15.06 19.87
CA ARG A 102 -23.28 15.80 18.61
C ARG A 102 -24.27 15.19 17.62
N LEU A 103 -24.26 13.86 17.53
CA LEU A 103 -25.10 13.13 16.57
C LEU A 103 -26.36 12.53 17.19
N SER A 104 -26.57 12.71 18.50
CA SER A 104 -27.72 12.22 19.26
C SER A 104 -28.00 10.72 19.10
N ARG A 105 -26.94 9.91 18.96
CA ARG A 105 -27.00 8.46 18.79
C ARG A 105 -26.33 7.74 19.97
N ILE A 106 -26.73 6.47 20.18
CA ILE A 106 -26.09 5.62 21.18
C ILE A 106 -24.95 4.85 20.52
N VAL A 107 -23.81 4.75 21.22
CA VAL A 107 -22.57 4.12 20.76
C VAL A 107 -21.99 3.23 21.85
N ALA A 108 -21.08 2.34 21.48
CA ALA A 108 -20.23 1.62 22.41
C ALA A 108 -18.86 2.31 22.47
N ILE A 109 -18.32 2.49 23.68
CA ILE A 109 -16.97 3.01 23.91
C ILE A 109 -16.18 1.94 24.65
N LYS A 110 -15.13 1.43 24.02
CA LYS A 110 -14.18 0.50 24.61
C LYS A 110 -12.96 1.26 25.09
N VAL A 111 -12.75 1.30 26.41
CA VAL A 111 -11.58 1.95 27.03
C VAL A 111 -10.55 0.89 27.36
N LEU A 112 -9.33 1.09 26.89
CA LEU A 112 -8.24 0.14 27.07
C LEU A 112 -7.47 0.41 28.36
N PRO A 113 -6.81 -0.62 28.95
CA PRO A 113 -6.04 -0.44 30.17
C PRO A 113 -4.88 0.55 29.98
N SER A 114 -4.67 1.41 30.98
CA SER A 114 -3.66 2.48 30.95
C SER A 114 -2.21 1.97 30.89
N PHE A 115 -1.93 0.71 31.24
CA PHE A 115 -0.57 0.17 31.11
C PHE A 115 -0.10 0.04 29.66
N LEU A 116 -1.01 0.08 28.66
CA LEU A 116 -0.65 0.11 27.24
C LEU A 116 -0.04 1.45 26.80
N THR A 117 -0.21 2.51 27.59
CA THR A 117 0.32 3.84 27.28
C THR A 117 1.78 4.03 27.69
N ASN A 118 2.34 3.14 28.49
CA ASN A 118 3.74 3.20 28.92
C ASN A 118 4.74 2.76 27.85
N ASP A 119 4.27 2.21 26.72
CA ASP A 119 5.10 1.77 25.59
C ASP A 119 4.62 2.46 24.30
N ILE A 120 5.38 3.45 23.86
CA ILE A 120 5.07 4.27 22.67
C ILE A 120 4.94 3.42 21.41
N ASP A 121 5.71 2.35 21.27
CA ASP A 121 5.65 1.47 20.09
C ASP A 121 4.43 0.56 20.11
N ARG A 122 3.95 0.19 21.31
CA ARG A 122 2.66 -0.53 21.46
C ARG A 122 1.48 0.38 21.13
N LEU A 123 1.50 1.60 21.62
CA LEU A 123 0.45 2.58 21.33
C LEU A 123 0.37 2.88 19.83
N ARG A 124 1.50 3.09 19.15
CA ARG A 124 1.54 3.30 17.70
C ARG A 124 0.98 2.11 16.92
N ARG A 125 1.33 0.88 17.30
CA ARG A 125 0.79 -0.33 16.67
C ARG A 125 -0.71 -0.44 16.88
N PHE A 126 -1.19 -0.17 18.08
CA PHE A 126 -2.62 -0.11 18.37
C PHE A 126 -3.34 0.89 17.48
N GLU A 127 -2.86 2.13 17.38
CA GLU A 127 -3.43 3.15 16.51
C GLU A 127 -3.46 2.72 15.04
N GLN A 128 -2.40 2.08 14.58
CA GLN A 128 -2.31 1.59 13.21
C GLN A 128 -3.32 0.46 12.93
N GLU A 129 -3.45 -0.50 13.83
CA GLU A 129 -4.40 -1.61 13.70
C GLU A 129 -5.85 -1.14 13.83
N ALA A 130 -6.12 -0.23 14.75
CA ALA A 130 -7.46 0.33 14.89
C ALA A 130 -7.85 1.25 13.71
N ARG A 131 -6.92 1.98 13.10
CA ARG A 131 -7.15 2.71 11.84
C ARG A 131 -7.44 1.75 10.68
N ALA A 132 -6.75 0.63 10.62
CA ALA A 132 -7.00 -0.40 9.62
C ALA A 132 -8.40 -1.01 9.81
N ALA A 133 -8.81 -1.29 11.05
CA ALA A 133 -10.14 -1.76 11.37
C ALA A 133 -11.23 -0.72 11.06
N ALA A 134 -10.98 0.56 11.33
CA ALA A 134 -11.90 1.66 10.99
C ALA A 134 -12.11 1.84 9.48
N ALA A 135 -11.14 1.43 8.66
CA ALA A 135 -11.27 1.42 7.20
C ALA A 135 -12.15 0.29 6.66
N LEU A 136 -12.55 -0.68 7.51
CA LEU A 136 -13.42 -1.78 7.14
C LEU A 136 -14.89 -1.33 7.22
N ASN A 137 -15.56 -1.23 6.08
CA ASN A 137 -17.01 -1.00 6.02
C ASN A 137 -17.66 -2.23 5.40
N HIS A 138 -18.22 -3.10 6.24
CA HIS A 138 -18.86 -4.34 5.81
C HIS A 138 -19.99 -4.72 6.77
N PRO A 139 -21.15 -5.24 6.30
CA PRO A 139 -22.27 -5.58 7.18
C PRO A 139 -21.93 -6.57 8.28
N ASN A 140 -20.95 -7.45 8.08
CA ASN A 140 -20.53 -8.46 9.04
C ASN A 140 -19.27 -8.08 9.85
N ILE A 141 -18.88 -6.79 9.87
CA ILE A 141 -17.80 -6.25 10.69
C ILE A 141 -18.36 -5.09 11.51
N VAL A 142 -17.97 -4.99 12.78
CA VAL A 142 -18.37 -3.86 13.63
C VAL A 142 -17.85 -2.55 13.06
N ALA A 143 -18.71 -1.54 12.93
CA ALA A 143 -18.33 -0.22 12.44
C ALA A 143 -17.63 0.57 13.55
N VAL A 144 -16.39 0.96 13.32
CA VAL A 144 -15.62 1.83 14.20
C VAL A 144 -15.81 3.27 13.73
N TYR A 145 -16.20 4.17 14.65
CA TYR A 145 -16.52 5.55 14.34
C TYR A 145 -15.39 6.51 14.65
N GLN A 146 -14.74 6.32 15.81
CA GLN A 146 -13.71 7.24 16.31
C GLN A 146 -12.75 6.52 17.25
N MET A 147 -11.55 7.10 17.35
CA MET A 147 -10.56 6.77 18.38
C MET A 147 -10.17 8.05 19.11
N GLY A 148 -9.84 7.92 20.39
CA GLY A 148 -9.39 9.03 21.21
C GLY A 148 -8.61 8.55 22.43
N SER A 149 -8.31 9.49 23.32
CA SER A 149 -7.64 9.20 24.60
C SER A 149 -8.36 9.95 25.73
N TYR A 150 -8.65 9.24 26.83
CA TYR A 150 -9.26 9.81 28.00
C TYR A 150 -8.39 9.52 29.24
N GLU A 151 -7.96 10.55 29.96
CA GLU A 151 -7.03 10.44 31.09
C GLU A 151 -5.77 9.61 30.80
N GLY A 152 -5.27 9.65 29.56
CA GLY A 152 -4.15 8.88 29.10
C GLY A 152 -4.47 7.45 28.67
N ALA A 153 -5.70 6.96 28.85
CA ALA A 153 -6.15 5.65 28.36
C ALA A 153 -6.76 5.78 26.96
N PRO A 154 -6.30 5.01 25.96
CA PRO A 154 -6.90 5.04 24.64
C PRO A 154 -8.29 4.43 24.64
N TYR A 155 -9.20 5.00 23.86
CA TYR A 155 -10.54 4.46 23.69
C TYR A 155 -10.94 4.34 22.22
N LEU A 156 -11.86 3.43 21.95
CA LEU A 156 -12.44 3.18 20.64
C LEU A 156 -13.96 3.34 20.70
N VAL A 157 -14.52 4.10 19.77
CA VAL A 157 -15.96 4.29 19.62
C VAL A 157 -16.48 3.47 18.46
N SER A 158 -17.51 2.65 18.68
CA SER A 158 -18.11 1.81 17.67
C SER A 158 -19.65 1.83 17.70
N GLU A 159 -20.27 1.21 16.71
CA GLU A 159 -21.69 0.92 16.79
C GLU A 159 -22.02 0.11 18.05
N LEU A 160 -23.14 0.43 18.72
CA LEU A 160 -23.67 -0.39 19.80
C LEU A 160 -24.46 -1.54 19.18
N LEU A 161 -24.11 -2.76 19.55
CA LEU A 161 -24.79 -3.96 19.09
C LEU A 161 -25.77 -4.46 20.17
N GLU A 162 -26.94 -4.95 19.74
CA GLU A 162 -27.94 -5.59 20.59
C GLU A 162 -28.11 -7.05 20.19
N GLY A 163 -27.89 -7.97 21.12
CA GLY A 163 -27.93 -9.41 20.88
C GLY A 163 -27.03 -10.18 21.83
N ASP A 164 -26.51 -11.33 21.38
CA ASP A 164 -25.67 -12.24 22.15
C ASP A 164 -24.35 -12.52 21.42
N THR A 165 -23.28 -12.84 22.16
CA THR A 165 -22.06 -13.39 21.55
C THR A 165 -22.29 -14.81 21.04
N LEU A 166 -21.54 -15.24 20.04
CA LEU A 166 -21.61 -16.63 19.56
C LEU A 166 -21.22 -17.62 20.70
N ARG A 167 -20.40 -17.17 21.66
CA ARG A 167 -20.06 -17.92 22.87
C ARG A 167 -21.30 -18.21 23.72
N GLU A 168 -22.15 -17.21 23.97
CA GLU A 168 -23.41 -17.40 24.71
C GLU A 168 -24.34 -18.36 23.97
N LEU A 169 -24.37 -18.28 22.65
CA LEU A 169 -25.22 -19.11 21.82
C LEU A 169 -24.77 -20.60 21.85
N THR A 170 -23.47 -20.87 21.70
CA THR A 170 -22.89 -22.22 21.70
C THR A 170 -22.98 -22.88 23.09
N LYS A 171 -23.00 -22.13 24.19
CA LYS A 171 -23.27 -22.65 25.55
C LYS A 171 -24.69 -23.25 25.71
N ARG A 172 -25.65 -22.80 24.89
CA ARG A 172 -27.03 -23.30 24.90
C ARG A 172 -27.16 -24.64 24.15
N GLY A 173 -26.12 -25.08 23.43
CA GLY A 173 -26.07 -26.36 22.74
C GLY A 173 -25.70 -26.22 21.24
N PRO A 174 -25.62 -27.35 20.53
CA PRO A 174 -25.28 -27.35 19.11
C PRO A 174 -26.34 -26.67 18.25
N LEU A 175 -25.91 -25.98 17.21
CA LEU A 175 -26.81 -25.33 16.26
C LEU A 175 -27.24 -26.31 15.15
N PRO A 176 -28.46 -26.20 14.60
CA PRO A 176 -28.83 -26.90 13.39
C PRO A 176 -27.82 -26.58 12.28
N TRP A 177 -27.36 -27.58 11.54
CA TRP A 177 -26.28 -27.39 10.57
C TRP A 177 -26.57 -26.29 9.53
N ARG A 178 -27.83 -26.08 9.15
CA ARG A 178 -28.22 -24.99 8.23
C ARG A 178 -27.98 -23.61 8.81
N VAL A 179 -28.30 -23.42 10.07
CA VAL A 179 -28.06 -22.19 10.82
C VAL A 179 -26.56 -21.96 11.00
N ALA A 180 -25.81 -23.01 11.33
CA ALA A 180 -24.36 -22.93 11.45
C ALA A 180 -23.68 -22.55 10.10
N VAL A 181 -24.20 -23.03 8.97
CA VAL A 181 -23.73 -22.65 7.62
C VAL A 181 -24.10 -21.19 7.32
N GLU A 182 -25.30 -20.74 7.66
CA GLU A 182 -25.75 -19.36 7.44
C GLU A 182 -24.89 -18.36 8.22
N TYR A 183 -24.65 -18.61 9.51
CA TYR A 183 -23.76 -17.78 10.32
C TYR A 183 -22.32 -17.90 9.84
N GLY A 184 -21.89 -19.09 9.47
CA GLY A 184 -20.57 -19.34 8.89
C GLY A 184 -20.33 -18.51 7.61
N LEU A 185 -21.30 -18.43 6.73
CA LEU A 185 -21.24 -17.60 5.52
C LEU A 185 -21.06 -16.12 5.83
N GLN A 186 -21.77 -15.61 6.84
CA GLN A 186 -21.64 -14.23 7.27
C GLN A 186 -20.25 -13.93 7.85
N ILE A 187 -19.73 -14.83 8.72
CA ILE A 187 -18.37 -14.71 9.29
C ILE A 187 -17.33 -14.69 8.17
N VAL A 188 -17.40 -15.67 7.26
CA VAL A 188 -16.41 -15.79 6.18
C VAL A 188 -16.51 -14.64 5.19
N SER A 189 -17.70 -14.05 4.96
CA SER A 189 -17.87 -12.85 4.14
C SER A 189 -17.16 -11.64 4.77
N GLY A 190 -17.28 -11.46 6.09
CA GLY A 190 -16.55 -10.42 6.82
C GLY A 190 -15.03 -10.63 6.78
N LEU A 191 -14.57 -11.88 6.99
CA LEU A 191 -13.15 -12.22 6.85
C LEU A 191 -12.63 -11.97 5.44
N ALA A 192 -13.38 -12.32 4.40
CA ALA A 192 -12.98 -12.07 3.02
C ALA A 192 -12.79 -10.56 2.74
N ALA A 193 -13.69 -9.72 3.27
CA ALA A 193 -13.57 -8.27 3.14
C ALA A 193 -12.34 -7.71 3.87
N ALA A 194 -12.00 -8.24 5.05
CA ALA A 194 -10.82 -7.84 5.81
C ALA A 194 -9.52 -8.33 5.12
N HIS A 195 -9.47 -9.60 4.73
CA HIS A 195 -8.32 -10.20 4.05
C HIS A 195 -8.04 -9.50 2.70
N GLY A 196 -9.09 -9.08 1.97
CA GLY A 196 -8.96 -8.31 0.74
C GLY A 196 -8.30 -6.93 0.94
N LYS A 197 -8.25 -6.43 2.18
CA LYS A 197 -7.51 -5.22 2.58
C LYS A 197 -6.20 -5.52 3.32
N GLY A 198 -5.74 -6.78 3.29
CA GLY A 198 -4.51 -7.20 3.97
C GLY A 198 -4.62 -7.29 5.49
N ILE A 199 -5.84 -7.26 6.05
CA ILE A 199 -6.09 -7.31 7.50
C ILE A 199 -6.44 -8.73 7.90
N THR A 200 -5.65 -9.34 8.77
CA THR A 200 -5.87 -10.67 9.36
C THR A 200 -6.36 -10.50 10.80
N HIS A 201 -7.37 -11.25 11.22
CA HIS A 201 -7.97 -11.11 12.55
C HIS A 201 -7.07 -11.64 13.66
N ARG A 202 -6.44 -12.80 13.48
CA ARG A 202 -5.44 -13.46 14.35
C ARG A 202 -5.92 -13.92 15.74
N ASP A 203 -7.08 -13.50 16.21
CA ASP A 203 -7.72 -13.92 17.47
C ASP A 203 -9.22 -14.20 17.25
N LEU A 204 -9.55 -14.90 16.17
CA LEU A 204 -10.94 -15.25 15.86
C LEU A 204 -11.42 -16.35 16.79
N LYS A 205 -12.46 -16.05 17.58
CA LYS A 205 -13.07 -16.93 18.57
C LYS A 205 -14.54 -16.56 18.78
N PRO A 206 -15.37 -17.43 19.36
CA PRO A 206 -16.80 -17.16 19.55
C PRO A 206 -17.12 -15.91 20.37
N GLU A 207 -16.22 -15.48 21.26
CA GLU A 207 -16.34 -14.25 22.05
C GLU A 207 -16.25 -13.00 21.18
N ASN A 208 -15.52 -13.07 20.06
CA ASN A 208 -15.33 -11.96 19.13
C ASN A 208 -16.32 -11.99 17.94
N LEU A 209 -17.36 -12.84 18.04
CA LEU A 209 -18.46 -12.93 17.09
C LEU A 209 -19.77 -12.62 17.78
N PHE A 210 -20.46 -11.61 17.30
CA PHE A 210 -21.70 -11.10 17.90
C PHE A 210 -22.87 -11.35 16.95
N LEU A 211 -23.93 -11.99 17.45
CA LEU A 211 -25.17 -12.18 16.70
C LEU A 211 -26.16 -11.11 17.16
N THR A 212 -26.54 -10.25 16.26
CA THR A 212 -27.53 -9.21 16.49
C THR A 212 -28.95 -9.78 16.50
N ASN A 213 -29.89 -9.06 17.13
CA ASN A 213 -31.30 -9.49 17.27
C ASN A 213 -32.00 -9.68 15.92
N ASP A 214 -31.51 -9.04 14.83
CA ASP A 214 -32.00 -9.17 13.47
C ASP A 214 -31.31 -10.29 12.66
N GLY A 215 -30.48 -11.13 13.32
CA GLY A 215 -29.87 -12.32 12.73
C GLY A 215 -28.57 -12.08 11.96
N HIS A 216 -27.95 -10.90 12.09
CA HIS A 216 -26.67 -10.60 11.48
C HIS A 216 -25.51 -10.94 12.41
N VAL A 217 -24.49 -11.61 11.86
CA VAL A 217 -23.23 -11.82 12.58
C VAL A 217 -22.29 -10.65 12.33
N LYS A 218 -21.75 -10.09 13.42
CA LYS A 218 -20.75 -9.03 13.42
C LYS A 218 -19.44 -9.54 14.00
N ILE A 219 -18.32 -9.34 13.29
CA ILE A 219 -16.98 -9.64 13.78
C ILE A 219 -16.48 -8.43 14.58
N LEU A 220 -16.02 -8.68 15.80
CA LEU A 220 -15.48 -7.69 16.73
C LEU A 220 -13.93 -7.75 16.73
N ASP A 221 -13.26 -6.68 17.17
CA ASP A 221 -11.87 -6.64 17.64
C ASP A 221 -10.81 -7.24 16.68
N PHE A 222 -10.70 -6.74 15.44
CA PHE A 222 -9.62 -7.12 14.52
C PHE A 222 -8.24 -6.75 15.08
N GLY A 223 -7.35 -7.74 15.24
CA GLY A 223 -5.92 -7.57 15.44
C GLY A 223 -5.44 -7.00 16.79
N LEU A 224 -6.31 -6.44 17.63
CA LEU A 224 -5.94 -5.74 18.87
C LEU A 224 -5.21 -6.62 19.91
N ALA A 225 -5.26 -7.94 19.76
CA ALA A 225 -4.69 -8.88 20.73
C ALA A 225 -3.17 -9.03 20.66
N LYS A 226 -2.53 -8.67 19.54
CA LYS A 226 -1.07 -8.83 19.38
C LYS A 226 -0.22 -7.79 20.12
N LEU A 227 -0.87 -6.79 20.71
CA LEU A 227 -0.22 -5.72 21.47
C LEU A 227 0.14 -6.10 22.91
N ILE A 228 -0.38 -7.23 23.39
CA ILE A 228 -0.29 -7.60 24.79
C ILE A 228 0.90 -8.52 25.10
N ASP A 229 1.74 -8.85 24.20
CA ASP A 229 3.11 -9.39 24.37
C ASP A 229 3.55 -10.43 23.33
N PRO A 230 4.50 -10.16 22.45
CA PRO A 230 5.21 -11.20 21.71
C PRO A 230 6.27 -11.95 22.54
N ALA A 231 6.66 -11.41 23.70
CA ALA A 231 7.70 -12.00 24.55
C ALA A 231 7.15 -13.02 25.56
N SER A 232 5.84 -13.01 25.86
CA SER A 232 5.24 -13.95 26.80
C SER A 232 5.01 -15.36 26.25
N PHE A 233 5.12 -15.59 24.95
CA PHE A 233 5.03 -16.94 24.39
C PHE A 233 6.33 -17.77 24.49
N GLY A 234 7.43 -17.18 24.93
CA GLY A 234 8.70 -17.85 25.14
C GLY A 234 8.98 -18.30 26.57
N HIS A 235 8.20 -17.84 27.56
CA HIS A 235 8.37 -18.22 28.95
C HIS A 235 7.00 -18.50 29.57
N VAL A 236 6.50 -19.72 29.42
CA VAL A 236 5.40 -20.24 30.23
C VAL A 236 6.02 -20.60 31.60
N GLY A 237 6.08 -19.62 32.51
CA GLY A 237 6.24 -19.88 33.92
C GLY A 237 4.96 -20.51 34.50
N PRO A 238 5.02 -21.48 35.40
CA PRO A 238 3.84 -22.08 35.98
C PRO A 238 3.26 -21.16 37.05
N ALA A 239 2.38 -20.28 36.69
CA ALA A 239 1.34 -19.69 37.55
C ALA A 239 0.75 -18.45 36.87
N SER A 240 -0.22 -18.61 36.02
CA SER A 240 -1.27 -17.62 35.84
C SER A 240 -2.60 -18.34 35.97
N GLU A 241 -3.36 -17.86 36.88
CA GLU A 241 -4.69 -18.27 37.37
C GLU A 241 -5.48 -19.17 36.42
N ALA A 242 -5.84 -20.34 36.94
CA ALA A 242 -6.62 -21.41 36.33
C ALA A 242 -8.04 -20.92 35.97
N GLY A 243 -8.19 -20.13 34.94
CA GLY A 243 -9.47 -19.66 34.46
C GLY A 243 -9.46 -18.80 33.21
N MET A 244 -8.43 -17.99 33.01
CA MET A 244 -8.42 -16.96 31.93
C MET A 244 -7.61 -17.33 30.69
N VAL A 245 -6.65 -18.24 30.76
CA VAL A 245 -5.78 -18.65 29.62
C VAL A 245 -6.31 -19.89 28.90
N LEU A 246 -7.05 -20.77 29.57
CA LEU A 246 -7.50 -22.06 29.01
C LEU A 246 -8.50 -21.92 27.85
N GLY A 247 -9.19 -20.79 27.72
CA GLY A 247 -10.25 -20.57 26.73
C GLY A 247 -9.78 -20.22 25.33
N THR A 248 -8.68 -19.50 25.18
CA THR A 248 -8.27 -18.91 23.89
C THR A 248 -7.43 -19.86 23.05
N VAL A 249 -6.66 -20.76 23.66
CA VAL A 249 -5.73 -21.65 22.96
C VAL A 249 -6.43 -22.58 21.95
N GLY A 250 -7.63 -23.04 22.22
CA GLY A 250 -8.37 -24.00 21.39
C GLY A 250 -8.74 -23.53 19.98
N TYR A 251 -8.52 -22.24 19.62
CA TYR A 251 -8.79 -21.67 18.31
C TYR A 251 -7.51 -21.23 17.60
N MET A 252 -6.34 -21.34 18.23
CA MET A 252 -5.06 -20.99 17.62
C MET A 252 -4.70 -21.95 16.48
N SER A 253 -4.11 -21.42 15.43
CA SER A 253 -3.60 -22.26 14.36
C SER A 253 -2.24 -22.89 14.72
N PRO A 254 -1.83 -23.99 14.06
CA PRO A 254 -0.54 -24.62 14.27
C PRO A 254 0.67 -23.68 14.11
N GLU A 255 0.61 -22.76 13.13
CA GLU A 255 1.64 -21.76 12.89
C GLU A 255 1.73 -20.73 14.02
N GLN A 256 0.59 -20.34 14.62
CA GLN A 256 0.60 -19.47 15.80
C GLN A 256 1.27 -20.13 16.99
N ILE A 257 0.93 -21.40 17.26
CA ILE A 257 1.53 -22.17 18.37
C ILE A 257 3.04 -22.35 18.17
N ARG A 258 3.49 -22.53 16.91
CA ARG A 258 4.92 -22.67 16.59
C ARG A 258 5.66 -21.33 16.52
N GLY A 259 5.00 -20.20 16.73
CA GLY A 259 5.61 -18.87 16.60
C GLY A 259 6.09 -18.54 15.18
N GLN A 260 5.52 -19.19 14.17
CA GLN A 260 5.86 -18.96 12.76
C GLN A 260 5.13 -17.72 12.21
N GLU A 261 5.58 -17.25 11.05
CA GLU A 261 4.88 -16.15 10.37
C GLU A 261 3.43 -16.53 10.05
N VAL A 262 2.50 -15.67 10.46
CA VAL A 262 1.05 -15.87 10.42
C VAL A 262 0.44 -15.04 9.30
N ASP A 263 -0.28 -15.69 8.39
CA ASP A 263 -1.07 -15.03 7.34
C ASP A 263 -2.59 -15.22 7.56
N TYR A 264 -3.42 -14.75 6.63
CA TYR A 264 -4.88 -14.80 6.69
C TYR A 264 -5.44 -16.23 6.78
N ARG A 265 -4.68 -17.27 6.44
CA ARG A 265 -5.10 -18.67 6.55
C ARG A 265 -5.16 -19.18 7.99
N THR A 266 -4.62 -18.41 8.91
CA THR A 266 -4.81 -18.65 10.35
C THR A 266 -6.27 -18.44 10.76
N ASP A 267 -6.93 -17.41 10.23
CA ASP A 267 -8.35 -17.15 10.51
C ASP A 267 -9.25 -18.26 9.93
N ILE A 268 -8.83 -18.92 8.85
CA ILE A 268 -9.53 -20.06 8.25
C ILE A 268 -9.48 -21.27 9.20
N PHE A 269 -8.35 -21.52 9.85
CA PHE A 269 -8.24 -22.58 10.86
C PHE A 269 -9.14 -22.29 12.06
N SER A 270 -9.06 -21.07 12.60
CA SER A 270 -9.89 -20.62 13.72
C SER A 270 -11.39 -20.68 13.40
N PHE A 271 -11.76 -20.28 12.17
CA PHE A 271 -13.13 -20.43 11.66
C PHE A 271 -13.56 -21.91 11.63
N GLY A 272 -12.68 -22.81 11.20
CA GLY A 272 -12.95 -24.27 11.25
C GLY A 272 -13.30 -24.75 12.64
N ALA A 273 -12.56 -24.29 13.68
CA ALA A 273 -12.81 -24.62 15.08
C ALA A 273 -14.17 -24.08 15.58
N ILE A 274 -14.50 -22.86 15.16
CA ILE A 274 -15.80 -22.24 15.47
C ILE A 274 -16.95 -22.98 14.79
N LEU A 275 -16.81 -23.31 13.51
CA LEU A 275 -17.84 -24.03 12.76
C LEU A 275 -18.05 -25.44 13.33
N TYR A 276 -16.98 -26.13 13.72
CA TYR A 276 -17.06 -27.40 14.42
C TYR A 276 -17.84 -27.27 15.73
N GLU A 277 -17.51 -26.26 16.54
CA GLU A 277 -18.19 -26.03 17.82
C GLU A 277 -19.66 -25.64 17.64
N MET A 278 -19.99 -24.80 16.64
CA MET A 278 -21.39 -24.51 16.31
C MET A 278 -22.17 -25.77 15.95
N LEU A 279 -21.57 -26.71 15.23
CA LEU A 279 -22.22 -27.94 14.81
C LEU A 279 -22.38 -28.95 15.96
N THR A 280 -21.31 -29.15 16.74
CA THR A 280 -21.24 -30.25 17.73
C THR A 280 -21.55 -29.82 19.15
N GLY A 281 -21.51 -28.52 19.46
CA GLY A 281 -21.53 -27.99 20.82
C GLY A 281 -20.27 -28.28 21.61
N GLN A 282 -19.24 -28.88 21.00
CA GLN A 282 -17.97 -29.25 21.63
C GLN A 282 -16.82 -28.53 20.95
N ARG A 283 -15.76 -28.20 21.69
CA ARG A 283 -14.54 -27.65 21.12
C ARG A 283 -13.83 -28.70 20.27
N ALA A 284 -13.33 -28.31 19.11
CA ALA A 284 -12.58 -29.18 18.20
C ALA A 284 -11.29 -29.71 18.86
N PHE A 285 -10.62 -28.87 19.63
CA PHE A 285 -9.38 -29.18 20.33
C PHE A 285 -9.50 -28.77 21.81
N HIS A 286 -9.22 -29.70 22.70
CA HIS A 286 -9.23 -29.47 24.14
C HIS A 286 -8.29 -30.46 24.83
N GLY A 287 -7.63 -30.00 25.90
CA GLY A 287 -6.75 -30.80 26.76
C GLY A 287 -6.96 -30.42 28.22
N VAL A 288 -6.34 -31.15 29.13
CA VAL A 288 -6.40 -30.90 30.57
C VAL A 288 -5.68 -29.59 30.91
N SER A 289 -4.67 -29.25 30.15
CA SER A 289 -3.89 -28.00 30.26
C SER A 289 -3.83 -27.24 28.93
N ALA A 290 -3.35 -25.99 28.98
CA ALA A 290 -3.07 -25.22 27.77
C ALA A 290 -2.03 -25.91 26.87
N ALA A 291 -0.99 -26.51 27.48
CA ALA A 291 0.03 -27.26 26.78
C ALA A 291 -0.53 -28.51 26.08
N ASP A 292 -1.43 -29.25 26.74
CA ASP A 292 -2.09 -30.39 26.13
C ASP A 292 -2.97 -29.95 24.96
N THR A 293 -3.73 -28.85 25.12
CA THR A 293 -4.52 -28.29 24.03
C THR A 293 -3.65 -27.89 22.83
N MET A 294 -2.47 -27.26 23.07
CA MET A 294 -1.50 -26.96 22.01
C MET A 294 -0.99 -28.23 21.34
N SER A 295 -0.69 -29.27 22.12
CA SER A 295 -0.25 -30.56 21.59
C SER A 295 -1.32 -31.21 20.68
N THR A 296 -2.58 -31.20 21.10
CA THR A 296 -3.68 -31.73 20.27
C THR A 296 -3.85 -30.95 18.97
N ILE A 297 -3.74 -29.60 19.00
CA ILE A 297 -3.78 -28.78 17.77
C ILE A 297 -2.63 -29.13 16.81
N LEU A 298 -1.46 -29.41 17.33
CA LEU A 298 -0.28 -29.68 16.51
C LEU A 298 -0.29 -31.08 15.90
N ASN A 299 -0.81 -32.09 16.64
CA ASN A 299 -0.55 -33.50 16.33
C ASN A 299 -1.81 -34.32 16.07
N GLU A 300 -2.98 -33.91 16.53
CA GLU A 300 -4.20 -34.71 16.50
C GLU A 300 -5.27 -34.10 15.58
N GLU A 301 -6.17 -34.94 15.07
CA GLU A 301 -7.38 -34.50 14.40
C GLU A 301 -8.55 -34.52 15.38
N PRO A 302 -9.48 -33.57 15.27
CA PRO A 302 -10.69 -33.58 16.13
C PRO A 302 -11.56 -34.79 15.80
N THR A 303 -12.42 -35.16 16.74
CA THR A 303 -13.39 -36.25 16.56
C THR A 303 -14.24 -36.00 15.31
N ASP A 304 -14.41 -37.01 14.48
CA ASP A 304 -15.15 -36.88 13.22
C ASP A 304 -16.61 -36.50 13.51
N ILE A 305 -17.10 -35.45 12.84
CA ILE A 305 -18.46 -34.94 13.01
C ILE A 305 -19.50 -36.02 12.70
N SER A 306 -19.20 -36.95 11.79
CA SER A 306 -20.12 -38.06 11.47
C SER A 306 -20.38 -38.98 12.62
N GLN A 307 -19.41 -39.15 13.53
CA GLN A 307 -19.58 -39.98 14.73
C GLN A 307 -20.45 -39.29 15.79
N LEU A 308 -20.40 -37.96 15.86
CA LEU A 308 -21.16 -37.15 16.80
C LEU A 308 -22.57 -36.81 16.28
N LEU A 309 -22.66 -36.47 15.00
CA LEU A 309 -23.88 -35.99 14.33
C LEU A 309 -24.02 -36.53 12.92
N PRO A 310 -24.61 -37.72 12.75
CA PRO A 310 -24.78 -38.36 11.43
C PRO A 310 -25.64 -37.54 10.44
N THR A 311 -26.42 -36.57 10.93
CA THR A 311 -27.31 -35.71 10.14
C THR A 311 -26.61 -34.60 9.39
N VAL A 312 -25.34 -34.33 9.72
CA VAL A 312 -24.54 -33.29 9.04
C VAL A 312 -24.08 -33.81 7.66
N PRO A 313 -24.33 -33.07 6.58
CA PRO A 313 -23.93 -33.48 5.23
C PRO A 313 -22.42 -33.76 5.12
N SER A 314 -22.04 -34.82 4.45
CA SER A 314 -20.63 -35.19 4.26
C SER A 314 -19.81 -34.12 3.56
N ALA A 315 -20.45 -33.30 2.72
CA ALA A 315 -19.81 -32.17 2.08
C ALA A 315 -19.44 -31.06 3.09
N LEU A 316 -20.26 -30.80 4.12
CA LEU A 316 -19.94 -29.84 5.20
C LEU A 316 -18.80 -30.38 6.08
N GLN A 317 -18.82 -31.69 6.38
CA GLN A 317 -17.72 -32.32 7.12
C GLN A 317 -16.38 -32.17 6.39
N ARG A 318 -16.36 -32.32 5.05
CA ARG A 318 -15.14 -32.07 4.24
C ARG A 318 -14.66 -30.62 4.32
N VAL A 319 -15.59 -29.65 4.34
CA VAL A 319 -15.23 -28.23 4.50
C VAL A 319 -14.54 -28.00 5.84
N VAL A 320 -15.12 -28.52 6.95
CA VAL A 320 -14.52 -28.38 8.29
C VAL A 320 -13.15 -29.04 8.34
N ARG A 321 -13.03 -30.29 7.83
CA ARG A 321 -11.74 -31.02 7.79
C ARG A 321 -10.68 -30.22 7.03
N ARG A 322 -11.02 -29.64 5.87
CA ARG A 322 -10.09 -28.84 5.08
C ARG A 322 -9.64 -27.56 5.81
N CYS A 323 -10.46 -26.96 6.67
CA CYS A 323 -10.02 -25.85 7.52
C CYS A 323 -8.97 -26.29 8.55
N PHE A 324 -9.01 -27.53 9.01
CA PHE A 324 -8.11 -28.09 10.03
C PHE A 324 -6.79 -28.64 9.51
N GLU A 325 -6.54 -28.60 8.20
CA GLU A 325 -5.25 -29.04 7.66
C GLU A 325 -4.09 -28.40 8.40
N LYS A 326 -3.12 -29.20 8.87
CA LYS A 326 -2.01 -28.69 9.69
C LYS A 326 -1.07 -27.80 8.88
N ARG A 327 -0.91 -28.11 7.59
CA ARG A 327 -0.17 -27.28 6.65
C ARG A 327 -1.11 -26.25 6.03
N ARG A 328 -0.80 -24.98 6.17
CA ARG A 328 -1.62 -23.87 5.68
C ARG A 328 -1.85 -23.90 4.15
N GLU A 329 -0.92 -24.51 3.38
CA GLU A 329 -1.03 -24.67 1.93
C GLU A 329 -2.13 -25.67 1.51
N GLN A 330 -2.56 -26.54 2.40
CA GLN A 330 -3.61 -27.55 2.17
C GLN A 330 -5.00 -27.07 2.59
N ARG A 331 -5.09 -25.95 3.34
CA ARG A 331 -6.36 -25.32 3.70
C ARG A 331 -7.01 -24.64 2.50
N PHE A 332 -8.14 -24.01 2.72
CA PHE A 332 -8.65 -23.02 1.77
C PHE A 332 -7.64 -21.89 1.64
N GLN A 333 -7.40 -21.45 0.40
CA GLN A 333 -6.40 -20.42 0.13
C GLN A 333 -6.96 -19.00 0.19
N SER A 334 -8.28 -18.86 0.36
CA SER A 334 -8.91 -17.57 0.68
C SER A 334 -10.21 -17.79 1.46
N ALA A 335 -10.63 -16.77 2.22
CA ALA A 335 -11.94 -16.76 2.84
C ALA A 335 -13.06 -16.77 1.77
N SER A 336 -12.83 -16.19 0.60
CA SER A 336 -13.76 -16.23 -0.52
C SER A 336 -14.00 -17.65 -1.06
N ASP A 337 -12.97 -18.48 -1.16
CA ASP A 337 -13.11 -19.89 -1.58
C ASP A 337 -13.92 -20.69 -0.54
N LEU A 338 -13.68 -20.40 0.74
CA LEU A 338 -14.42 -21.03 1.83
C LEU A 338 -15.90 -20.58 1.83
N ALA A 339 -16.18 -19.31 1.57
CA ALA A 339 -17.56 -18.80 1.41
C ALA A 339 -18.27 -19.50 0.24
N PHE A 340 -17.58 -19.67 -0.90
CA PHE A 340 -18.12 -20.38 -2.05
C PHE A 340 -18.47 -21.83 -1.71
N ALA A 341 -17.58 -22.55 -1.01
CA ALA A 341 -17.82 -23.94 -0.60
C ALA A 341 -19.01 -24.06 0.36
N LEU A 342 -19.19 -23.12 1.30
CA LEU A 342 -20.32 -23.09 2.21
C LEU A 342 -21.62 -22.73 1.49
N LYS A 343 -21.61 -21.79 0.55
CA LYS A 343 -22.77 -21.38 -0.23
C LYS A 343 -23.32 -22.52 -1.09
N ALA A 344 -22.45 -23.32 -1.69
CA ALA A 344 -22.85 -24.51 -2.45
C ALA A 344 -23.63 -25.53 -1.60
N LEU A 345 -23.42 -25.54 -0.28
CA LEU A 345 -24.16 -26.39 0.65
C LEU A 345 -25.53 -25.83 1.01
N SER A 346 -25.63 -24.50 1.08
CA SER A 346 -26.90 -23.82 1.35
C SER A 346 -27.89 -23.98 0.20
N ASP A 347 -27.41 -23.96 -1.05
CA ASP A 347 -28.23 -24.03 -2.26
C ASP A 347 -28.67 -25.48 -2.61
N SER A 348 -28.09 -26.50 -1.97
CA SER A 348 -28.38 -27.90 -2.24
C SER A 348 -29.70 -28.43 -1.63
N GLY A 349 -30.50 -27.58 -1.07
CA GLY A 349 -31.68 -27.93 -0.29
C GLY A 349 -33.04 -27.61 -0.93
N MET A 350 -33.27 -27.96 -2.22
CA MET A 350 -34.65 -27.98 -2.73
C MET A 350 -35.37 -29.29 -2.31
N PRO A 351 -36.60 -29.20 -1.75
CA PRO A 351 -37.36 -30.39 -1.40
C PRO A 351 -37.85 -31.10 -2.65
N SER A 352 -37.68 -32.43 -2.66
CA SER A 352 -38.29 -33.27 -3.67
C SER A 352 -39.81 -33.19 -3.57
N ILE A 353 -40.44 -32.62 -4.58
CA ILE A 353 -41.88 -32.65 -4.73
C ILE A 353 -42.28 -34.04 -5.24
N PRO A 354 -43.20 -34.77 -4.61
CA PRO A 354 -43.65 -36.06 -5.11
C PRO A 354 -44.39 -35.91 -6.45
N VAL A 355 -43.96 -36.66 -7.41
CA VAL A 355 -44.60 -36.74 -8.74
C VAL A 355 -45.97 -37.39 -8.60
N HIS A 356 -47.03 -36.63 -8.65
CA HIS A 356 -48.39 -37.12 -8.95
C HIS A 356 -48.47 -37.36 -10.44
N GLN A 357 -48.72 -38.59 -10.81
CA GLN A 357 -49.10 -38.99 -12.18
C GLN A 357 -50.46 -38.36 -12.52
N VAL A 358 -50.51 -37.48 -13.48
CA VAL A 358 -51.70 -36.99 -14.11
C VAL A 358 -51.72 -37.56 -15.53
N GLU A 359 -52.80 -38.32 -15.80
CA GLU A 359 -53.13 -38.90 -17.09
C GLU A 359 -53.27 -37.81 -18.16
N ARG A 360 -52.76 -38.09 -19.35
CA ARG A 360 -52.76 -37.21 -20.51
C ARG A 360 -54.08 -37.27 -21.29
N PRO A 361 -54.55 -36.12 -21.82
CA PRO A 361 -55.28 -36.12 -23.07
C PRO A 361 -54.36 -35.70 -24.22
N TRP A 362 -54.39 -36.46 -25.22
CA TRP A 362 -53.61 -36.31 -26.47
C TRP A 362 -53.97 -35.00 -27.16
N ARG A 363 -53.05 -34.08 -27.30
CA ARG A 363 -53.20 -32.84 -28.11
C ARG A 363 -52.09 -32.73 -29.13
N SER A 364 -52.47 -32.26 -30.31
CA SER A 364 -51.80 -32.25 -31.61
C SER A 364 -50.29 -31.90 -31.59
N PRO A 365 -49.45 -32.50 -32.47
CA PRO A 365 -47.97 -32.41 -32.49
C PRO A 365 -47.43 -30.97 -32.75
N ARG A 366 -48.23 -30.07 -33.31
CA ARG A 366 -47.79 -28.67 -33.53
C ARG A 366 -47.69 -27.84 -32.27
N ARG A 367 -48.56 -28.02 -31.28
CA ARG A 367 -48.49 -27.33 -29.98
C ARG A 367 -47.35 -27.86 -29.09
N LEU A 368 -47.06 -29.16 -29.18
CA LEU A 368 -45.94 -29.74 -28.46
C LEU A 368 -44.58 -29.20 -28.97
N PHE A 369 -44.43 -29.04 -30.29
CA PHE A 369 -43.25 -28.43 -30.88
C PHE A 369 -43.03 -26.97 -30.47
N GLN A 370 -44.13 -26.20 -30.41
CA GLN A 370 -44.07 -24.79 -29.95
C GLN A 370 -43.71 -24.71 -28.47
N ILE A 371 -44.25 -25.59 -27.62
CA ILE A 371 -43.94 -25.64 -26.20
C ILE A 371 -42.46 -26.05 -25.97
N ILE A 372 -42.02 -27.09 -26.70
CA ILE A 372 -40.62 -27.53 -26.62
C ILE A 372 -39.67 -26.42 -27.11
N ALA A 373 -39.98 -25.76 -28.21
CA ALA A 373 -39.19 -24.64 -28.72
C ALA A 373 -39.15 -23.44 -27.72
N THR A 374 -40.29 -23.14 -27.08
CA THR A 374 -40.32 -22.08 -26.03
C THR A 374 -39.56 -22.51 -24.78
N VAL A 375 -39.69 -23.75 -24.35
CA VAL A 375 -38.92 -24.29 -23.19
C VAL A 375 -37.43 -24.33 -23.51
N CYS A 376 -37.02 -24.73 -24.70
CA CYS A 376 -35.63 -24.68 -25.13
C CYS A 376 -35.12 -23.23 -25.23
N ALA A 377 -35.89 -22.29 -25.73
CA ALA A 377 -35.53 -20.88 -25.79
C ALA A 377 -35.42 -20.26 -24.38
N VAL A 378 -36.34 -20.60 -23.48
CA VAL A 378 -36.27 -20.18 -22.06
C VAL A 378 -35.08 -20.87 -21.36
N ALA A 379 -34.84 -22.15 -21.58
CA ALA A 379 -33.69 -22.89 -21.03
C ALA A 379 -32.35 -22.30 -21.55
N LEU A 380 -32.28 -21.97 -22.84
CA LEU A 380 -31.12 -21.30 -23.43
C LEU A 380 -30.96 -19.87 -22.87
N MET A 381 -32.03 -19.15 -22.64
CA MET A 381 -32.00 -17.83 -22.01
C MET A 381 -31.55 -17.94 -20.55
N ILE A 382 -32.06 -18.90 -19.79
CA ILE A 382 -31.65 -19.18 -18.42
C ILE A 382 -30.18 -19.64 -18.39
N ALA A 383 -29.77 -20.54 -19.29
CA ALA A 383 -28.37 -20.93 -19.45
C ALA A 383 -27.48 -19.75 -19.83
N TYR A 384 -28.00 -18.82 -20.64
CA TYR A 384 -27.31 -17.55 -20.94
C TYR A 384 -27.17 -16.66 -19.72
N TRP A 385 -28.15 -16.61 -18.83
CA TRP A 385 -28.13 -15.81 -17.61
C TRP A 385 -27.34 -16.46 -16.47
N LEU A 386 -27.33 -17.80 -16.41
CA LEU A 386 -26.60 -18.61 -15.41
C LEU A 386 -25.15 -18.91 -15.81
N ARG A 387 -24.61 -18.24 -16.83
CA ARG A 387 -23.21 -18.41 -17.22
C ARG A 387 -22.29 -18.16 -16.04
N PRO A 388 -21.41 -19.10 -15.68
CA PRO A 388 -20.47 -18.89 -14.61
C PRO A 388 -19.54 -17.72 -14.96
N ALA A 389 -19.32 -16.83 -14.01
CA ALA A 389 -18.24 -15.85 -14.11
C ALA A 389 -16.91 -16.58 -14.23
N ARG A 390 -15.99 -16.08 -15.06
CA ARG A 390 -14.61 -16.61 -15.02
C ARG A 390 -14.02 -16.34 -13.65
N PRO A 391 -13.26 -17.30 -13.09
CA PRO A 391 -12.36 -16.96 -12.01
C PRO A 391 -11.38 -15.89 -12.54
N LEU A 392 -11.16 -14.84 -11.74
CA LEU A 392 -10.37 -13.69 -12.12
C LEU A 392 -8.90 -14.08 -12.30
N LEU A 393 -8.26 -13.53 -13.33
CA LEU A 393 -6.81 -13.62 -13.49
C LEU A 393 -6.15 -13.08 -12.23
N HIS A 394 -5.21 -13.82 -11.66
CA HIS A 394 -4.48 -13.38 -10.48
C HIS A 394 -3.00 -13.79 -10.54
N VAL A 395 -2.18 -13.06 -9.83
CA VAL A 395 -0.76 -13.37 -9.66
C VAL A 395 -0.62 -14.40 -8.54
N SER A 396 -0.12 -15.58 -8.87
CA SER A 396 0.06 -16.68 -7.92
C SER A 396 1.43 -16.66 -7.22
N ARG A 397 2.42 -16.07 -7.86
CA ARG A 397 3.80 -15.98 -7.36
C ARG A 397 4.49 -14.74 -7.90
N ILE A 398 5.25 -14.05 -7.04
CA ILE A 398 6.12 -12.94 -7.40
C ILE A 398 7.55 -13.36 -7.09
N VAL A 399 8.45 -13.24 -8.06
CA VAL A 399 9.87 -13.58 -7.94
C VAL A 399 10.70 -12.38 -8.38
N GLN A 400 11.57 -11.91 -7.52
CA GLN A 400 12.56 -10.90 -7.86
C GLN A 400 13.68 -11.57 -8.68
N LEU A 401 13.96 -11.04 -9.87
CA LEU A 401 14.98 -11.58 -10.78
C LEU A 401 16.33 -10.88 -10.62
N THR A 402 16.35 -9.60 -10.22
CA THR A 402 17.58 -8.84 -10.00
C THR A 402 17.62 -8.29 -8.59
N GLU A 403 18.86 -8.07 -8.08
CA GLU A 403 19.09 -7.46 -6.76
C GLU A 403 19.99 -6.22 -6.84
N SER A 404 20.33 -5.81 -8.07
CA SER A 404 21.27 -4.70 -8.32
C SER A 404 20.66 -3.32 -8.05
N GLY A 405 19.33 -3.21 -8.00
CA GLY A 405 18.61 -1.95 -7.80
C GLY A 405 18.81 -0.93 -8.93
N GLY A 406 19.39 -1.33 -10.04
CA GLY A 406 19.82 -0.45 -11.11
C GLY A 406 18.86 -0.30 -12.29
N ALA A 407 17.73 -0.99 -12.31
CA ALA A 407 16.75 -0.88 -13.40
C ALA A 407 16.18 0.55 -13.49
N VAL A 408 15.88 1.01 -14.70
CA VAL A 408 15.37 2.37 -14.92
C VAL A 408 13.86 2.31 -15.14
N ARG A 409 13.11 2.92 -14.22
CA ARG A 409 11.64 2.96 -14.24
C ARG A 409 11.04 3.40 -15.58
N GLY A 410 11.69 4.32 -16.27
CA GLY A 410 11.21 4.93 -17.52
C GLY A 410 11.40 4.07 -18.76
N GLU A 411 12.19 3.00 -18.71
CA GLU A 411 12.57 2.20 -19.87
C GLU A 411 11.78 0.89 -19.96
N PRO A 412 11.49 0.37 -21.15
CA PRO A 412 10.79 -0.88 -21.31
C PRO A 412 11.65 -2.08 -20.90
N LEU A 413 10.98 -3.12 -20.39
CA LEU A 413 11.54 -4.46 -20.31
C LEU A 413 11.34 -5.16 -21.65
N LEU A 414 12.27 -6.05 -22.03
CA LEU A 414 12.16 -6.88 -23.21
C LEU A 414 12.50 -8.32 -22.86
N THR A 415 12.00 -9.27 -23.65
CA THR A 415 12.33 -10.69 -23.44
C THR A 415 12.42 -11.41 -24.78
N ASP A 416 13.37 -12.35 -24.88
CA ASP A 416 13.49 -13.33 -25.96
C ASP A 416 13.03 -14.73 -25.52
N GLY A 417 12.22 -14.77 -24.45
CA GLY A 417 11.73 -15.99 -23.82
C GLY A 417 12.58 -16.43 -22.64
N PRO A 418 13.82 -16.92 -22.82
CA PRO A 418 14.68 -17.35 -21.70
C PRO A 418 15.33 -16.20 -20.92
N ARG A 419 15.54 -15.03 -21.56
CA ARG A 419 16.21 -13.87 -20.95
C ARG A 419 15.29 -12.66 -20.87
N VAL A 420 15.58 -11.83 -19.90
CA VAL A 420 14.94 -10.52 -19.70
C VAL A 420 16.01 -9.46 -19.86
N TYR A 421 15.77 -8.49 -20.74
CA TYR A 421 16.64 -7.36 -20.98
C TYR A 421 16.04 -6.12 -20.34
N TYR A 422 16.90 -5.32 -19.70
CA TYR A 422 16.51 -4.07 -19.07
C TYR A 422 17.63 -3.05 -19.14
N GLN A 423 17.27 -1.79 -19.22
CA GLN A 423 18.25 -0.72 -19.16
C GLN A 423 18.55 -0.36 -17.70
N SER A 424 19.84 -0.25 -17.41
CA SER A 424 20.38 0.15 -16.12
C SER A 424 21.11 1.47 -16.30
N ALA A 425 20.92 2.38 -15.36
CA ALA A 425 21.70 3.59 -15.27
C ALA A 425 22.77 3.45 -14.19
N GLY A 426 23.99 3.91 -14.46
CA GLY A 426 25.02 4.00 -13.44
C GLY A 426 24.62 4.94 -12.28
N PRO A 427 25.38 4.99 -11.18
CA PRO A 427 25.07 5.78 -9.98
C PRO A 427 24.76 7.26 -10.25
N LEU A 428 25.30 7.81 -11.33
CA LEU A 428 25.10 9.19 -11.75
C LEU A 428 24.00 9.38 -12.81
N GLY A 429 23.31 8.29 -13.20
CA GLY A 429 22.27 8.33 -14.24
C GLY A 429 22.76 8.65 -15.64
N LYS A 430 24.07 8.54 -15.90
CA LYS A 430 24.68 8.93 -17.19
C LYS A 430 25.16 7.76 -18.03
N ASP A 431 25.54 6.66 -17.38
CA ASP A 431 26.10 5.50 -18.06
C ASP A 431 24.99 4.47 -18.28
N TRP A 432 24.24 4.64 -19.37
CA TRP A 432 23.19 3.72 -19.77
C TRP A 432 23.80 2.43 -20.30
N GLN A 433 23.42 1.32 -19.70
CA GLN A 433 23.86 -0.01 -20.08
C GLN A 433 22.66 -0.95 -20.22
N LEU A 434 22.60 -1.68 -21.32
CA LEU A 434 21.66 -2.78 -21.45
C LEU A 434 22.19 -3.98 -20.67
N ARG A 435 21.40 -4.52 -19.78
CA ARG A 435 21.69 -5.70 -18.96
C ARG A 435 20.70 -6.81 -19.28
N GLN A 436 21.07 -8.03 -18.95
CA GLN A 436 20.25 -9.22 -19.12
C GLN A 436 20.30 -10.08 -17.87
N VAL A 437 19.18 -10.75 -17.58
CA VAL A 437 19.02 -11.76 -16.54
C VAL A 437 18.19 -12.91 -17.07
N LEU A 438 18.43 -14.13 -16.57
CA LEU A 438 17.59 -15.26 -16.94
C LEU A 438 16.19 -15.15 -16.31
N LEU A 439 15.16 -15.61 -17.01
CA LEU A 439 13.78 -15.68 -16.47
C LEU A 439 13.66 -16.56 -15.21
N THR A 440 14.62 -17.48 -15.02
CA THR A 440 14.75 -18.31 -13.83
C THR A 440 15.43 -17.60 -12.65
N GLY A 441 15.89 -16.37 -12.86
CA GLY A 441 16.70 -15.61 -11.92
C GLY A 441 18.19 -15.93 -12.02
N GLY A 442 19.00 -15.26 -11.20
CA GLY A 442 20.45 -15.41 -11.16
C GLY A 442 21.19 -14.09 -11.25
N GLN A 443 22.50 -14.14 -11.41
CA GLN A 443 23.30 -12.93 -11.55
C GLN A 443 23.06 -12.28 -12.91
N ASP A 444 22.72 -10.99 -12.91
CA ASP A 444 22.55 -10.21 -14.13
C ASP A 444 23.92 -9.82 -14.73
N SER A 445 23.95 -9.68 -16.05
CA SER A 445 25.18 -9.36 -16.80
C SER A 445 24.90 -8.34 -17.91
N PRO A 446 25.94 -7.60 -18.37
CA PRO A 446 25.80 -6.78 -19.57
C PRO A 446 25.35 -7.60 -20.79
N ALA A 447 24.48 -7.03 -21.62
CA ALA A 447 23.96 -7.70 -22.82
C ALA A 447 24.89 -7.62 -24.06
N GLY A 448 26.19 -7.36 -23.88
CA GLY A 448 27.16 -7.32 -24.97
C GLY A 448 27.10 -6.10 -25.88
N ILE A 449 26.27 -5.13 -25.59
CA ILE A 449 26.14 -3.87 -26.27
C ILE A 449 26.93 -2.81 -25.50
N PRO A 450 27.79 -2.00 -26.15
CA PRO A 450 28.52 -0.93 -25.49
C PRO A 450 27.60 0.06 -24.78
N ALA A 451 28.01 0.55 -23.62
CA ALA A 451 27.31 1.65 -22.98
C ALA A 451 27.26 2.88 -23.88
N GLY A 452 26.11 3.57 -23.95
CA GLY A 452 25.96 4.73 -24.80
C GLY A 452 24.64 5.46 -24.63
N PRO A 453 24.47 6.62 -25.25
CA PRO A 453 23.27 7.43 -25.15
C PRO A 453 22.14 6.90 -26.05
N PHE A 454 21.74 5.64 -25.87
CA PHE A 454 20.66 5.04 -26.62
C PHE A 454 19.57 4.49 -25.68
N HIS A 455 18.35 4.51 -26.17
CA HIS A 455 17.18 3.96 -25.49
C HIS A 455 16.64 2.80 -26.31
N ILE A 456 16.66 1.60 -25.75
CA ILE A 456 16.08 0.42 -26.39
C ILE A 456 14.56 0.49 -26.25
N ARG A 457 13.84 0.30 -27.37
CA ARG A 457 12.38 0.40 -27.42
C ARG A 457 11.68 -0.93 -27.68
N GLY A 458 12.33 -1.88 -28.34
CA GLY A 458 11.73 -3.18 -28.66
C GLY A 458 12.74 -4.19 -29.16
N LEU A 459 12.28 -5.43 -29.34
CA LEU A 459 12.94 -6.50 -30.07
C LEU A 459 12.25 -6.69 -31.44
N SER A 460 13.00 -7.11 -32.44
CA SER A 460 12.42 -7.59 -33.70
C SER A 460 11.59 -8.85 -33.45
N PRO A 461 10.57 -9.17 -34.29
CA PRO A 461 9.72 -10.35 -34.10
C PRO A 461 10.44 -11.71 -34.10
N ASP A 462 11.66 -11.75 -34.65
CA ASP A 462 12.52 -12.93 -34.64
C ASP A 462 13.57 -12.92 -33.52
N ASP A 463 13.47 -11.99 -32.57
CA ASP A 463 14.35 -11.79 -31.43
C ASP A 463 15.84 -11.61 -31.77
N THR A 464 16.18 -11.20 -33.01
CA THR A 464 17.55 -11.09 -33.45
C THR A 464 18.12 -9.67 -33.35
N GLU A 465 17.29 -8.64 -33.33
CA GLU A 465 17.70 -7.23 -33.32
C GLU A 465 16.90 -6.41 -32.28
N PHE A 466 17.58 -5.55 -31.54
CA PHE A 466 16.94 -4.49 -30.78
C PHE A 466 16.68 -3.29 -31.69
N VAL A 467 15.51 -2.66 -31.57
CA VAL A 467 15.28 -1.32 -32.07
C VAL A 467 15.60 -0.29 -30.99
N ALA A 468 16.45 0.67 -31.33
CA ALA A 468 16.98 1.67 -30.43
C ALA A 468 16.83 3.08 -30.99
N ILE A 469 16.68 4.05 -30.09
CA ILE A 469 16.67 5.49 -30.42
C ILE A 469 17.93 6.11 -29.83
N PHE A 470 18.71 6.78 -30.66
CA PHE A 470 19.92 7.49 -30.28
C PHE A 470 19.65 8.98 -30.13
N ASP A 471 20.16 9.55 -29.08
CA ASP A 471 20.17 10.95 -28.69
C ASP A 471 18.80 11.68 -28.76
N LEU A 472 18.13 11.73 -27.68
CA LEU A 472 16.81 12.38 -27.52
C LEU A 472 16.85 13.93 -27.55
N ARG A 473 18.04 14.55 -27.67
CA ARG A 473 18.17 16.03 -27.50
C ARG A 473 18.21 16.83 -28.79
N VAL A 474 18.63 16.25 -29.90
CA VAL A 474 18.84 17.01 -31.18
C VAL A 474 18.11 16.37 -32.36
N GLN A 475 18.25 15.08 -32.57
CA GLN A 475 17.54 14.29 -33.60
C GLN A 475 17.51 12.82 -33.18
N SER A 476 16.38 12.35 -32.68
CA SER A 476 16.16 10.99 -32.20
C SER A 476 16.13 9.97 -33.34
N THR A 477 17.31 9.58 -33.84
CA THR A 477 17.46 8.66 -34.98
C THR A 477 17.26 7.21 -34.54
N VAL A 478 16.64 6.40 -35.41
CA VAL A 478 16.28 5.00 -35.12
C VAL A 478 17.33 4.05 -35.69
N TRP A 479 17.70 3.04 -34.90
CA TRP A 479 18.73 2.07 -35.23
C TRP A 479 18.33 0.66 -34.86
N ASN A 480 18.75 -0.32 -35.64
CA ASN A 480 18.76 -1.73 -35.27
C ASN A 480 20.10 -2.13 -34.68
N ILE A 481 20.11 -2.86 -33.58
CA ILE A 481 21.31 -3.35 -32.89
C ILE A 481 21.19 -4.87 -32.76
N PRO A 482 22.09 -5.67 -33.34
CA PRO A 482 22.02 -7.13 -33.22
C PRO A 482 22.11 -7.60 -31.76
N VAL A 483 21.23 -8.50 -31.33
CA VAL A 483 21.23 -9.08 -29.97
C VAL A 483 22.52 -9.84 -29.66
N ALA A 484 23.06 -10.55 -30.66
CA ALA A 484 24.33 -11.27 -30.57
C ALA A 484 25.58 -10.38 -30.53
N GLY A 485 25.41 -9.07 -30.58
CA GLY A 485 26.49 -8.09 -30.72
C GLY A 485 26.80 -7.81 -32.19
N GLY A 486 27.40 -6.65 -32.48
CA GLY A 486 27.71 -6.21 -33.83
C GLY A 486 27.50 -4.71 -33.98
N SER A 487 27.70 -4.22 -35.20
CA SER A 487 27.56 -2.79 -35.50
C SER A 487 26.10 -2.40 -35.65
N PRO A 488 25.65 -1.34 -34.97
CA PRO A 488 24.33 -0.79 -35.15
C PRO A 488 24.06 -0.35 -36.60
N ARG A 489 22.86 -0.55 -37.09
CA ARG A 489 22.43 -0.15 -38.45
C ARG A 489 21.29 0.85 -38.35
N ARG A 490 21.44 2.00 -38.98
CA ARG A 490 20.40 3.03 -39.00
C ARG A 490 19.22 2.59 -39.88
N ILE A 491 17.98 2.83 -39.40
CA ILE A 491 16.77 2.53 -40.16
C ILE A 491 16.36 3.77 -40.96
N GLY A 492 16.67 3.78 -42.23
CA GLY A 492 16.34 4.90 -43.12
C GLY A 492 16.66 6.29 -42.54
N ASN A 493 15.74 7.20 -42.70
CA ASN A 493 15.80 8.54 -42.09
C ASN A 493 14.74 8.74 -40.99
N LEU A 494 14.33 7.65 -40.31
CA LEU A 494 13.35 7.75 -39.27
C LEU A 494 13.87 8.57 -38.08
N ILE A 495 13.00 9.46 -37.61
CA ILE A 495 13.15 10.24 -36.38
C ILE A 495 11.94 9.91 -35.53
N ALA A 496 12.15 9.39 -34.31
CA ALA A 496 11.08 8.92 -33.46
C ALA A 496 11.37 9.19 -31.97
N ASP A 497 10.34 9.44 -31.21
CA ASP A 497 10.40 9.52 -29.73
C ASP A 497 10.08 8.16 -29.13
N ASP A 498 9.18 7.39 -29.75
CA ASP A 498 8.91 5.99 -29.44
C ASP A 498 8.62 5.19 -30.70
N ILE A 499 8.88 3.87 -30.69
CA ILE A 499 8.74 3.00 -31.85
C ILE A 499 8.47 1.56 -31.45
N ALA A 500 7.62 0.87 -32.24
CA ALA A 500 7.29 -0.53 -32.04
C ALA A 500 7.17 -1.29 -33.36
N TRP A 501 7.71 -2.50 -33.42
CA TRP A 501 7.52 -3.45 -34.49
C TRP A 501 6.10 -4.03 -34.52
N SER A 502 5.55 -4.24 -35.74
CA SER A 502 4.43 -5.16 -35.93
C SER A 502 4.88 -6.61 -35.65
N HIS A 503 3.95 -7.48 -35.23
CA HIS A 503 4.28 -8.89 -34.97
C HIS A 503 4.69 -9.63 -36.22
N ALA A 504 4.15 -9.25 -37.40
CA ALA A 504 4.56 -9.78 -38.68
C ALA A 504 5.95 -9.28 -39.15
N GLY A 505 6.48 -8.20 -38.52
CA GLY A 505 7.77 -7.63 -38.92
C GLY A 505 7.76 -6.76 -40.15
N ASP A 506 6.60 -6.46 -40.73
CA ASP A 506 6.47 -5.71 -41.97
C ASP A 506 6.45 -4.19 -41.77
N PHE A 507 6.07 -3.73 -40.59
CA PHE A 507 5.83 -2.33 -40.27
C PHE A 507 6.41 -1.88 -38.94
N PHE A 508 6.69 -0.58 -38.87
CA PHE A 508 6.88 0.17 -37.63
C PHE A 508 5.70 1.09 -37.35
N ALA A 509 5.22 1.12 -36.12
CA ALA A 509 4.48 2.25 -35.61
C ALA A 509 5.41 3.12 -34.78
N TYR A 510 5.45 4.42 -35.01
CA TYR A 510 6.33 5.32 -34.27
C TYR A 510 5.69 6.68 -33.99
N SER A 511 6.15 7.33 -32.94
CA SER A 511 5.70 8.66 -32.56
C SER A 511 6.75 9.72 -32.85
N ARG A 512 6.28 10.95 -33.10
CA ARG A 512 7.08 12.17 -33.13
C ARG A 512 6.26 13.29 -32.48
N GLY A 513 6.61 13.64 -31.26
CA GLY A 513 5.80 14.54 -30.45
C GLY A 513 4.36 14.04 -30.32
N LYS A 514 3.43 14.85 -30.77
CA LYS A 514 1.98 14.56 -30.71
C LYS A 514 1.46 13.69 -31.86
N GLN A 515 2.31 13.24 -32.77
CA GLN A 515 1.92 12.55 -33.99
C GLN A 515 2.31 11.07 -33.93
N LEU A 516 1.42 10.21 -34.42
CA LEU A 516 1.63 8.77 -34.59
C LEU A 516 1.69 8.45 -36.09
N PHE A 517 2.71 7.72 -36.48
CA PHE A 517 3.00 7.34 -37.87
C PHE A 517 3.07 5.82 -38.01
N LEU A 518 2.88 5.37 -39.27
CA LEU A 518 3.16 4.01 -39.71
C LEU A 518 4.21 4.08 -40.84
N ALA A 519 5.23 3.22 -40.79
CA ALA A 519 6.25 3.08 -41.83
C ALA A 519 6.50 1.61 -42.15
N GLN A 520 7.06 1.31 -43.32
CA GLN A 520 7.58 -0.03 -43.62
C GLN A 520 8.82 -0.34 -42.75
N ALA A 521 9.13 -1.62 -42.62
CA ALA A 521 10.24 -2.11 -41.78
C ALA A 521 11.62 -1.56 -42.17
N ASP A 522 11.79 -1.11 -43.42
CA ASP A 522 13.00 -0.44 -43.92
C ASP A 522 13.06 1.08 -43.63
N GLY A 523 12.03 1.60 -43.00
CA GLY A 523 11.89 3.01 -42.66
C GLY A 523 11.34 3.86 -43.81
N THR A 524 10.87 3.25 -44.89
CA THR A 524 10.25 3.94 -46.04
C THR A 524 8.75 4.04 -45.91
N SER A 525 8.10 4.74 -46.84
CA SER A 525 6.63 4.81 -46.97
C SER A 525 5.91 5.26 -45.69
N SER A 526 6.51 6.19 -44.95
CA SER A 526 5.93 6.72 -43.72
C SER A 526 4.63 7.48 -43.99
N ARG A 527 3.58 7.19 -43.27
CA ARG A 527 2.29 7.88 -43.28
C ARG A 527 1.80 8.25 -41.89
N LEU A 528 1.18 9.42 -41.77
CA LEU A 528 0.55 9.86 -40.55
C LEU A 528 -0.71 9.02 -40.30
N LEU A 529 -0.85 8.45 -39.09
CA LEU A 529 -2.08 7.79 -38.63
C LEU A 529 -2.99 8.77 -37.92
N MET A 530 -2.43 9.54 -36.98
CA MET A 530 -3.18 10.53 -36.22
C MET A 530 -2.27 11.64 -35.67
N ALA A 531 -2.86 12.78 -35.36
CA ALA A 531 -2.29 13.83 -34.54
C ALA A 531 -3.15 13.96 -33.26
N ALA A 532 -2.50 13.95 -32.10
CA ALA A 532 -3.18 14.05 -30.82
C ALA A 532 -3.81 15.45 -30.62
N PRO A 533 -4.83 15.59 -29.75
CA PRO A 533 -5.39 16.89 -29.38
C PRO A 533 -4.34 17.86 -28.83
N GLU A 534 -4.59 19.16 -28.92
CA GLU A 534 -3.63 20.21 -28.49
C GLU A 534 -3.17 20.06 -27.03
N VAL A 535 -4.03 19.57 -26.15
CA VAL A 535 -3.74 19.32 -24.72
C VAL A 535 -2.78 18.17 -24.47
N ALA A 536 -2.50 17.31 -25.47
CA ALA A 536 -1.53 16.24 -25.31
C ALA A 536 -0.10 16.77 -25.54
N ALA A 537 0.86 16.30 -24.74
CA ALA A 537 2.27 16.62 -24.89
C ALA A 537 2.93 15.71 -25.92
N ARG A 538 2.71 14.40 -25.77
CA ARG A 538 3.33 13.38 -26.65
C ARG A 538 2.55 12.07 -26.66
N VAL A 539 2.86 11.28 -27.69
CA VAL A 539 2.45 9.88 -27.83
C VAL A 539 3.61 9.00 -27.40
N ASP A 540 3.34 8.05 -26.48
CA ASP A 540 4.36 7.18 -25.88
C ASP A 540 3.80 5.75 -25.70
N HIS A 541 4.66 4.75 -25.49
CA HIS A 541 4.29 3.35 -25.24
C HIS A 541 3.37 2.76 -26.30
N ILE A 542 3.85 2.79 -27.54
CA ILE A 542 3.13 2.21 -28.67
C ILE A 542 3.24 0.69 -28.61
N ARG A 543 2.10 0.00 -28.73
CA ARG A 543 2.03 -1.46 -28.81
C ARG A 543 1.05 -1.89 -29.87
N TRP A 544 1.39 -2.95 -30.56
CA TRP A 544 0.54 -3.59 -31.55
C TRP A 544 -0.36 -4.63 -30.91
N SER A 545 -1.62 -4.71 -31.36
CA SER A 545 -2.47 -5.86 -31.00
C SER A 545 -1.91 -7.14 -31.62
N PRO A 546 -2.11 -8.32 -31.02
CA PRO A 546 -1.54 -9.58 -31.53
C PRO A 546 -1.96 -9.99 -32.94
N ASP A 547 -2.99 -9.35 -33.48
CA ASP A 547 -3.48 -9.54 -34.85
C ASP A 547 -2.99 -8.46 -35.83
N ASP A 548 -2.12 -7.56 -35.38
CA ASP A 548 -1.56 -6.41 -36.12
C ASP A 548 -2.61 -5.47 -36.74
N ARG A 549 -3.84 -5.44 -36.19
CA ARG A 549 -4.94 -4.61 -36.72
C ARG A 549 -5.15 -3.31 -35.96
N ARG A 550 -4.69 -3.22 -34.74
CA ARG A 550 -4.87 -2.08 -33.83
C ARG A 550 -3.55 -1.70 -33.18
N LEU A 551 -3.43 -0.43 -32.87
CA LEU A 551 -2.36 0.13 -32.06
C LEU A 551 -2.96 0.69 -30.78
N ARG A 552 -2.35 0.36 -29.65
CA ARG A 552 -2.65 0.96 -28.36
C ARG A 552 -1.44 1.75 -27.90
N PHE A 553 -1.66 2.90 -27.35
CA PHE A 553 -0.60 3.83 -26.96
C PHE A 553 -1.04 4.68 -25.79
N THR A 554 -0.07 5.31 -25.15
CA THR A 554 -0.31 6.26 -24.07
C THR A 554 -0.25 7.68 -24.63
N LEU A 555 -1.30 8.48 -24.39
CA LEU A 555 -1.22 9.93 -24.49
C LEU A 555 -0.78 10.48 -23.14
N VAL A 556 0.36 11.14 -23.15
CA VAL A 556 0.88 11.91 -22.03
C VAL A 556 0.30 13.31 -22.16
N ILE A 557 -0.52 13.70 -21.20
CA ILE A 557 -1.06 15.05 -21.12
C ILE A 557 -0.11 15.83 -20.22
N GLU A 558 0.42 16.94 -20.69
CA GLU A 558 1.32 17.78 -19.92
C GLU A 558 0.62 18.28 -18.65
N GLY A 559 1.07 17.74 -17.53
CA GLY A 559 1.01 18.37 -16.25
C GLY A 559 2.44 18.36 -15.76
N ASP A 560 2.91 19.43 -15.22
CA ASP A 560 4.19 19.65 -14.58
C ASP A 560 5.37 18.78 -15.06
N LEU A 561 6.04 19.15 -16.16
CA LEU A 561 7.31 18.57 -16.62
C LEU A 561 8.41 18.63 -15.55
N GLY A 562 8.16 19.34 -14.48
CA GLY A 562 8.99 19.48 -13.33
C GLY A 562 8.83 18.39 -12.28
N SER A 563 7.86 17.51 -12.32
CA SER A 563 7.59 16.51 -11.28
C SER A 563 7.98 15.10 -11.64
N LEU A 564 9.20 14.69 -11.31
CA LEU A 564 9.58 13.28 -11.29
C LEU A 564 8.84 12.48 -10.18
N VAL A 565 8.16 13.16 -9.28
CA VAL A 565 7.44 12.58 -8.14
C VAL A 565 5.94 12.54 -8.39
N TYR A 566 5.41 13.40 -9.30
CA TYR A 566 3.98 13.50 -9.53
C TYR A 566 3.64 13.16 -10.99
N PRO A 567 2.67 12.28 -11.20
CA PRO A 567 2.38 11.78 -12.54
C PRO A 567 1.79 12.88 -13.42
N THR A 568 2.40 13.04 -14.59
CA THR A 568 1.71 13.59 -15.74
C THR A 568 0.49 12.73 -16.03
N LYS A 569 -0.64 13.34 -16.30
CA LYS A 569 -1.86 12.62 -16.67
C LYS A 569 -1.58 11.75 -17.88
N GLN A 570 -1.76 10.45 -17.76
CA GLN A 570 -1.50 9.48 -18.80
C GLN A 570 -2.77 8.68 -19.07
N ALA A 571 -3.15 8.56 -20.33
CA ALA A 571 -4.34 7.83 -20.70
C ALA A 571 -4.07 6.87 -21.85
N LEU A 572 -4.65 5.69 -21.78
CA LEU A 572 -4.60 4.67 -22.82
C LEU A 572 -5.56 5.03 -23.95
N TRP A 573 -5.05 5.00 -25.17
CA TRP A 573 -5.79 5.24 -26.40
C TRP A 573 -5.59 4.08 -27.38
N GLU A 574 -6.56 3.87 -28.24
CA GLU A 574 -6.53 2.86 -29.28
C GLU A 574 -6.93 3.44 -30.64
N ILE A 575 -6.29 2.94 -31.71
CA ILE A 575 -6.58 3.30 -33.10
C ILE A 575 -6.40 2.08 -34.01
N GLY A 576 -7.22 1.97 -35.03
CA GLY A 576 -6.99 1.00 -36.11
C GLY A 576 -5.76 1.36 -36.95
N VAL A 577 -5.03 0.36 -37.48
CA VAL A 577 -3.91 0.61 -38.40
C VAL A 577 -4.32 1.32 -39.70
N ASP A 578 -5.61 1.33 -40.04
CA ASP A 578 -6.19 2.10 -41.13
C ASP A 578 -6.38 3.60 -40.79
N GLY A 579 -6.09 4.01 -39.57
CA GLY A 579 -6.28 5.35 -39.04
C GLY A 579 -7.67 5.67 -38.56
N LYS A 580 -8.56 4.64 -38.45
CA LYS A 580 -9.95 4.82 -37.96
C LYS A 580 -10.10 4.37 -36.53
N ASP A 581 -11.27 4.62 -35.95
CA ASP A 581 -11.70 4.18 -34.62
C ASP A 581 -10.78 4.67 -33.47
N LEU A 582 -10.25 5.88 -33.62
CA LEU A 582 -9.49 6.52 -32.56
C LEU A 582 -10.39 6.80 -31.35
N HIS A 583 -10.08 6.18 -30.21
CA HIS A 583 -10.81 6.42 -28.97
C HIS A 583 -9.95 6.20 -27.72
N GLN A 584 -10.35 6.84 -26.63
CA GLN A 584 -9.75 6.61 -25.33
C GLN A 584 -10.38 5.38 -24.67
N LEU A 585 -9.55 4.50 -24.12
CA LEU A 585 -10.02 3.43 -23.23
C LEU A 585 -10.53 4.05 -21.94
N ARG A 586 -11.86 3.95 -21.72
CA ARG A 586 -12.49 4.46 -20.52
C ARG A 586 -13.02 3.31 -19.70
N PHE A 587 -12.59 3.25 -18.46
CA PHE A 587 -13.02 2.26 -17.49
C PHE A 587 -14.14 2.82 -16.60
N ASN A 588 -15.00 1.95 -16.04
CA ASN A 588 -16.10 2.34 -15.14
C ASN A 588 -15.63 2.76 -13.74
N TRP A 589 -14.44 3.31 -13.63
CA TRP A 589 -13.95 3.87 -12.39
C TRP A 589 -13.70 5.37 -12.50
N PRO A 590 -13.75 6.10 -11.39
CA PRO A 590 -13.47 7.53 -11.40
C PRO A 590 -12.00 7.77 -11.75
N GLY A 591 -11.75 8.81 -12.53
CA GLY A 591 -10.49 9.15 -13.17
C GLY A 591 -9.25 8.91 -12.34
N THR A 592 -8.31 8.20 -12.95
CA THR A 592 -6.93 8.02 -12.51
C THR A 592 -6.06 9.11 -13.11
N GLU A 593 -4.92 9.38 -12.50
CA GLU A 593 -3.90 10.26 -13.08
C GLU A 593 -3.07 9.48 -14.11
N ILE A 594 -2.86 8.17 -13.88
CA ILE A 594 -2.07 7.29 -14.74
C ILE A 594 -2.86 6.02 -15.06
N ASP A 595 -3.17 5.84 -16.35
CA ASP A 595 -3.48 4.57 -16.97
C ASP A 595 -2.58 4.44 -18.19
N CYS A 596 -1.51 3.63 -18.13
CA CYS A 596 -0.50 3.60 -19.16
C CYS A 596 0.21 2.27 -19.35
N CYS A 597 1.11 2.28 -20.27
CA CYS A 597 2.31 1.46 -20.31
C CYS A 597 2.02 -0.05 -20.36
N GLY A 598 0.95 -0.44 -21.03
CA GLY A 598 0.51 -1.83 -21.09
C GLY A 598 0.99 -2.59 -22.32
N ASP A 599 0.78 -3.91 -22.27
CA ASP A 599 1.02 -4.82 -23.39
C ASP A 599 0.04 -5.99 -23.36
N TRP A 600 -0.18 -6.62 -24.53
CA TRP A 600 -1.06 -7.80 -24.64
C TRP A 600 -0.37 -9.08 -24.22
N THR A 601 -1.12 -9.98 -23.61
CA THR A 601 -0.68 -11.39 -23.55
C THR A 601 -0.56 -11.97 -24.97
N PRO A 602 0.39 -12.88 -25.24
CA PRO A 602 0.63 -13.40 -26.59
C PRO A 602 -0.60 -14.07 -27.24
N ASP A 603 -1.51 -14.61 -26.44
CA ASP A 603 -2.79 -15.17 -26.91
C ASP A 603 -3.85 -14.10 -27.20
N GLY A 604 -3.56 -12.86 -26.83
CA GLY A 604 -4.46 -11.71 -26.97
C GLY A 604 -5.70 -11.76 -26.08
N HIS A 605 -5.71 -12.58 -25.01
CA HIS A 605 -6.83 -12.65 -24.10
C HIS A 605 -6.87 -11.49 -23.12
N TYR A 606 -5.71 -11.02 -22.70
CA TYR A 606 -5.60 -9.91 -21.74
C TYR A 606 -4.69 -8.80 -22.25
N PHE A 607 -5.00 -7.58 -21.89
CA PHE A 607 -4.12 -6.44 -21.94
C PHE A 607 -3.72 -6.08 -20.52
N VAL A 608 -2.43 -6.13 -20.20
CA VAL A 608 -1.92 -5.81 -18.87
C VAL A 608 -1.32 -4.43 -18.90
N PHE A 609 -1.67 -3.58 -17.94
CA PHE A 609 -1.26 -2.19 -17.92
C PHE A 609 -1.01 -1.68 -16.49
N GLU A 610 -0.38 -0.53 -16.40
CA GLU A 610 -0.08 0.18 -15.17
C GLU A 610 -1.18 1.18 -14.85
N SER A 611 -1.63 1.22 -13.57
CA SER A 611 -2.55 2.25 -13.07
C SER A 611 -2.26 2.60 -11.60
N ASP A 612 -2.43 3.88 -11.26
CA ASP A 612 -2.26 4.43 -9.91
C ASP A 612 -3.56 4.59 -9.12
N ARG A 613 -4.60 3.94 -9.57
CA ARG A 613 -5.98 4.05 -9.05
C ARG A 613 -6.11 3.95 -7.52
N GLU A 614 -5.31 3.09 -6.90
CA GLU A 614 -5.34 2.84 -5.45
C GLU A 614 -4.29 3.71 -4.69
N GLY A 615 -3.78 4.77 -5.33
CA GLY A 615 -2.78 5.67 -4.75
C GLY A 615 -1.34 5.17 -4.85
N SER A 616 -1.13 3.96 -5.38
CA SER A 616 0.17 3.37 -5.69
C SER A 616 0.14 2.74 -7.08
N SER A 617 1.27 2.71 -7.77
CA SER A 617 1.34 2.13 -9.11
C SER A 617 1.25 0.61 -9.02
N ASN A 618 0.21 0.06 -9.64
CA ASN A 618 -0.10 -1.37 -9.66
C ASN A 618 -0.38 -1.86 -11.09
N LEU A 619 -0.27 -3.17 -11.30
CA LEU A 619 -0.60 -3.81 -12.56
C LEU A 619 -2.06 -4.24 -12.56
N TRP A 620 -2.72 -4.01 -13.68
CA TRP A 620 -4.11 -4.34 -13.94
C TRP A 620 -4.24 -5.12 -15.24
N ALA A 621 -5.22 -5.99 -15.35
CA ALA A 621 -5.51 -6.76 -16.56
C ALA A 621 -6.92 -6.45 -17.08
N LEU A 622 -7.03 -6.13 -18.37
CA LEU A 622 -8.27 -5.97 -19.11
C LEU A 622 -8.50 -7.22 -19.96
N GLU A 623 -9.67 -7.84 -19.86
CA GLU A 623 -10.06 -8.97 -20.71
C GLU A 623 -10.44 -8.46 -22.11
N GLU A 624 -9.71 -8.90 -23.15
CA GLU A 624 -9.88 -8.50 -24.56
C GLU A 624 -10.72 -9.50 -25.35
N LYS A 625 -10.51 -10.81 -25.12
CA LYS A 625 -11.26 -11.87 -25.79
C LYS A 625 -12.09 -12.63 -24.79
N SER A 626 -13.39 -12.68 -25.01
CA SER A 626 -14.30 -13.55 -24.26
C SER A 626 -14.77 -14.70 -25.13
N ASP A 627 -14.87 -15.91 -24.55
CA ASP A 627 -15.53 -17.03 -25.21
C ASP A 627 -17.00 -16.69 -25.51
N TRP A 628 -17.53 -17.13 -26.64
CA TRP A 628 -18.89 -16.81 -27.08
C TRP A 628 -19.99 -17.21 -26.07
N TRP A 629 -19.71 -18.11 -25.13
CA TRP A 629 -20.67 -18.51 -24.08
C TRP A 629 -20.49 -17.78 -22.76
N ARG A 630 -19.50 -16.87 -22.60
CA ARG A 630 -19.23 -16.12 -21.37
C ARG A 630 -19.43 -14.63 -21.57
N ARG A 631 -19.86 -13.93 -20.54
CA ARG A 631 -19.92 -12.47 -20.57
C ARG A 631 -18.51 -11.91 -20.41
N PRO A 632 -18.05 -11.00 -21.29
CA PRO A 632 -16.78 -10.33 -21.09
C PRO A 632 -16.81 -9.49 -19.80
N ASN A 633 -15.75 -9.60 -19.00
CA ASN A 633 -15.55 -8.66 -17.91
C ASN A 633 -14.93 -7.40 -18.51
N ARG A 634 -15.73 -6.32 -18.56
CA ARG A 634 -15.28 -5.03 -19.11
C ARG A 634 -14.50 -4.18 -18.11
N ASP A 635 -14.50 -4.56 -16.83
CA ASP A 635 -13.76 -3.86 -15.80
C ASP A 635 -12.39 -4.54 -15.59
N PRO A 636 -11.29 -3.78 -15.62
CA PRO A 636 -9.98 -4.32 -15.35
C PRO A 636 -9.86 -4.92 -13.96
N VAL A 637 -9.04 -5.95 -13.84
CA VAL A 637 -8.76 -6.68 -12.60
C VAL A 637 -7.37 -6.31 -12.10
N GLN A 638 -7.26 -5.97 -10.82
CA GLN A 638 -5.99 -5.68 -10.18
C GLN A 638 -5.17 -6.96 -9.99
N LEU A 639 -3.92 -6.94 -10.43
CA LEU A 639 -3.00 -8.09 -10.37
C LEU A 639 -1.99 -7.99 -9.23
N THR A 640 -1.58 -6.78 -8.85
CA THR A 640 -0.58 -6.57 -7.81
C THR A 640 -1.11 -5.71 -6.67
N PHE A 641 -0.62 -5.98 -5.46
CA PHE A 641 -1.01 -5.31 -4.22
C PHE A 641 0.22 -5.19 -3.31
N GLY A 642 0.22 -4.22 -2.43
CA GLY A 642 1.22 -4.13 -1.37
C GLY A 642 2.22 -2.96 -1.52
N PRO A 643 3.33 -2.99 -0.79
CA PRO A 643 4.23 -1.85 -0.66
C PRO A 643 5.17 -1.66 -1.86
N VAL A 644 5.23 -2.63 -2.77
CA VAL A 644 6.05 -2.55 -3.99
C VAL A 644 5.18 -1.96 -5.09
N ASN A 645 5.62 -0.85 -5.65
CA ASN A 645 5.05 -0.27 -6.86
C ASN A 645 5.54 -1.04 -8.08
N PHE A 646 4.64 -1.43 -8.98
CA PHE A 646 5.00 -2.14 -10.21
C PHE A 646 4.74 -1.28 -11.44
N TYR A 647 5.71 -1.31 -12.36
CA TYR A 647 5.75 -0.48 -13.56
C TYR A 647 6.06 -1.33 -14.79
N ARG A 648 5.60 -0.85 -15.97
CA ARG A 648 6.02 -1.36 -17.27
C ARG A 648 5.81 -2.87 -17.45
N PRO A 649 4.58 -3.39 -17.33
CA PRO A 649 4.33 -4.81 -17.51
C PRO A 649 4.63 -5.26 -18.94
N VAL A 650 5.35 -6.39 -19.06
CA VAL A 650 5.61 -7.08 -20.33
C VAL A 650 5.27 -8.56 -20.13
N PRO A 651 4.24 -9.08 -20.79
CA PRO A 651 3.94 -10.50 -20.76
C PRO A 651 5.07 -11.32 -21.41
N SER A 652 5.43 -12.43 -20.77
CA SER A 652 6.40 -13.38 -21.33
C SER A 652 5.86 -14.09 -22.57
N HIS A 653 6.72 -14.60 -23.46
CA HIS A 653 6.33 -15.29 -24.70
C HIS A 653 5.37 -16.48 -24.49
N ASN A 654 5.45 -17.15 -23.34
CA ASN A 654 4.54 -18.26 -23.02
C ASN A 654 3.21 -17.81 -22.36
N GLY A 655 3.02 -16.51 -22.14
CA GLY A 655 1.83 -15.94 -21.53
C GLY A 655 1.61 -16.29 -20.04
N LYS A 656 2.53 -17.07 -19.42
CA LYS A 656 2.38 -17.54 -18.03
C LYS A 656 2.93 -16.56 -16.98
N ASN A 657 3.79 -15.64 -17.38
CA ASN A 657 4.39 -14.65 -16.49
C ASN A 657 4.22 -13.24 -17.06
N ILE A 658 4.16 -12.27 -16.16
CA ILE A 658 4.35 -10.85 -16.47
C ILE A 658 5.68 -10.43 -15.88
N LEU A 659 6.51 -9.80 -16.68
CA LEU A 659 7.72 -9.14 -16.24
C LEU A 659 7.37 -7.70 -15.91
N ALA A 660 7.90 -7.17 -14.81
CA ALA A 660 7.67 -5.78 -14.41
C ALA A 660 8.86 -5.24 -13.64
N ILE A 661 8.99 -3.92 -13.63
CA ILE A 661 9.92 -3.23 -12.74
C ILE A 661 9.20 -3.01 -11.43
N GLY A 662 9.72 -3.60 -10.35
CA GLY A 662 9.23 -3.36 -9.00
C GLY A 662 10.09 -2.32 -8.31
N ALA A 663 9.46 -1.37 -7.61
CA ALA A 663 10.16 -0.32 -6.90
C ALA A 663 9.68 -0.20 -5.44
N GLN A 664 10.65 -0.06 -4.57
CA GLN A 664 10.44 0.39 -3.19
C GLN A 664 11.13 1.75 -3.05
N PRO A 665 10.42 2.85 -3.32
CA PRO A 665 11.01 4.16 -3.18
C PRO A 665 11.41 4.42 -1.74
N SER A 666 12.66 4.78 -1.53
CA SER A 666 13.19 5.19 -0.24
C SER A 666 14.29 6.23 -0.45
N GLY A 667 14.52 7.06 0.53
CA GLY A 667 15.54 8.07 0.44
C GLY A 667 16.03 8.49 1.82
N GLU A 668 17.18 9.13 1.86
CA GLU A 668 17.82 9.64 3.07
C GLU A 668 18.15 11.10 2.88
N LEU A 669 17.75 11.97 3.82
CA LEU A 669 18.23 13.34 3.84
C LEU A 669 19.69 13.38 4.28
N VAL A 670 20.49 14.07 3.48
CA VAL A 670 21.90 14.29 3.77
C VAL A 670 22.25 15.77 3.70
N ARG A 671 23.13 16.21 4.59
CA ARG A 671 23.65 17.56 4.64
C ARG A 671 25.10 17.56 4.16
N TYR A 672 25.44 18.49 3.29
CA TYR A 672 26.84 18.66 2.88
C TYR A 672 27.65 19.33 3.97
N ASP A 673 28.73 18.67 4.40
CA ASP A 673 29.73 19.19 5.35
C ASP A 673 30.96 19.69 4.56
N PRO A 674 31.16 21.01 4.45
CA PRO A 674 32.32 21.56 3.72
C PRO A 674 33.65 21.19 4.35
N GLY A 675 33.69 20.98 5.71
CA GLY A 675 34.91 20.63 6.42
C GLY A 675 35.40 19.21 6.10
N ARG A 676 34.47 18.28 5.96
CA ARG A 676 34.74 16.89 5.59
C ARG A 676 34.74 16.68 4.07
N ARG A 677 34.18 17.63 3.31
CA ARG A 677 33.88 17.48 1.87
C ARG A 677 33.05 16.25 1.58
N ASP A 678 32.10 15.95 2.45
CA ASP A 678 31.27 14.75 2.39
C ASP A 678 29.85 15.05 2.86
N PHE A 679 28.95 14.10 2.61
CA PHE A 679 27.55 14.18 2.99
C PHE A 679 27.30 13.38 4.26
N VAL A 680 26.71 14.02 5.26
CA VAL A 680 26.33 13.40 6.54
C VAL A 680 24.81 13.26 6.65
N PRO A 681 24.31 12.18 7.27
CA PRO A 681 22.88 12.04 7.50
C PRO A 681 22.28 13.24 8.24
N PHE A 682 21.12 13.69 7.77
CA PHE A 682 20.35 14.76 8.38
C PHE A 682 18.97 14.23 8.80
N LEU A 683 18.36 14.82 9.83
CA LEU A 683 17.05 14.41 10.36
C LEU A 683 16.98 12.91 10.72
N GLY A 684 18.08 12.34 11.23
CA GLY A 684 18.18 10.93 11.59
C GLY A 684 18.12 9.94 10.41
N GLY A 685 18.45 10.40 9.19
CA GLY A 685 18.40 9.58 7.98
C GLY A 685 16.98 9.23 7.52
N ARG A 686 15.98 10.00 7.93
CA ARG A 686 14.59 9.79 7.52
C ARG A 686 14.41 9.99 6.01
N SER A 687 13.50 9.19 5.44
CA SER A 687 13.07 9.34 4.05
C SER A 687 12.10 10.51 3.93
N VAL A 688 12.56 11.60 3.30
CA VAL A 688 11.85 12.89 3.27
C VAL A 688 12.01 13.53 1.90
N ALA A 689 10.93 14.03 1.30
CA ALA A 689 10.98 14.72 0.03
C ALA A 689 11.23 16.22 0.21
N HIS A 690 10.28 17.00 0.63
CA HIS A 690 10.40 18.47 0.73
C HIS A 690 10.64 18.88 2.18
N ILE A 691 11.45 19.92 2.37
CA ILE A 691 11.72 20.48 3.69
C ILE A 691 11.68 22.01 3.65
N ALA A 692 11.21 22.61 4.74
CA ALA A 692 11.23 24.05 4.98
C ALA A 692 11.54 24.35 6.45
N PHE A 693 12.48 25.24 6.71
CA PHE A 693 12.80 25.68 8.06
C PHE A 693 11.87 26.81 8.51
N SER A 694 11.51 26.81 9.78
CA SER A 694 10.89 27.97 10.42
C SER A 694 11.87 29.17 10.43
N HIS A 695 11.36 30.39 10.49
CA HIS A 695 12.20 31.61 10.49
C HIS A 695 13.12 31.69 11.70
N ASP A 696 12.67 31.17 12.85
CA ASP A 696 13.49 31.10 14.06
C ASP A 696 14.47 29.90 14.07
N GLY A 697 14.44 29.06 13.03
CA GLY A 697 15.29 27.87 12.86
C GLY A 697 15.03 26.73 13.86
N ARG A 698 14.03 26.86 14.75
CA ARG A 698 13.73 25.82 15.75
C ARG A 698 12.93 24.66 15.21
N TRP A 699 12.16 24.87 14.15
CA TRP A 699 11.29 23.90 13.56
C TRP A 699 11.64 23.61 12.11
N LEU A 700 11.30 22.41 11.68
CA LEU A 700 11.40 21.95 10.32
C LEU A 700 10.04 21.37 9.91
N ALA A 701 9.45 21.86 8.83
CA ALA A 701 8.36 21.20 8.14
C ALA A 701 8.93 20.29 7.06
N TYR A 702 8.45 19.07 6.97
CA TYR A 702 8.92 18.13 5.97
C TYR A 702 7.81 17.21 5.47
N VAL A 703 7.98 16.71 4.25
CA VAL A 703 7.06 15.76 3.60
C VAL A 703 7.68 14.38 3.63
N GLY A 704 7.03 13.42 4.27
CA GLY A 704 7.47 12.04 4.29
C GLY A 704 7.49 11.43 2.88
N TYR A 705 8.50 10.65 2.56
CA TYR A 705 8.67 10.01 1.26
C TYR A 705 8.68 8.47 1.43
N PRO A 706 7.88 7.69 0.69
CA PRO A 706 7.01 8.11 -0.42
C PRO A 706 5.57 8.53 -0.05
N GLU A 707 5.18 8.55 1.23
CA GLU A 707 3.80 8.67 1.70
C GLU A 707 3.15 10.03 1.36
N GLY A 708 3.96 11.08 1.13
CA GLY A 708 3.49 12.41 0.78
C GLY A 708 2.78 13.15 1.92
N THR A 709 2.98 12.77 3.18
CA THR A 709 2.36 13.41 4.35
C THR A 709 3.24 14.50 4.93
N LEU A 710 2.62 15.61 5.38
CA LEU A 710 3.32 16.72 6.01
C LEU A 710 3.54 16.47 7.50
N TRP A 711 4.74 16.76 7.96
CA TRP A 711 5.21 16.64 9.33
C TRP A 711 5.92 17.89 9.80
N ARG A 712 5.96 18.13 11.11
CA ARG A 712 6.83 19.09 11.78
C ARG A 712 7.72 18.36 12.78
N ALA A 713 9.01 18.76 12.89
CA ALA A 713 9.94 18.28 13.93
C ALA A 713 11.00 19.35 14.22
N HIS A 714 11.83 19.14 15.25
CA HIS A 714 13.07 19.87 15.37
C HIS A 714 14.09 19.44 14.30
N PRO A 715 15.06 20.28 13.92
CA PRO A 715 16.08 19.92 12.93
C PRO A 715 16.93 18.68 13.27
N ASP A 716 16.99 18.30 14.54
CA ASP A 716 17.61 17.08 15.02
C ASP A 716 16.72 15.84 14.92
N GLY A 717 15.48 16.00 14.45
CA GLY A 717 14.50 14.93 14.29
C GLY A 717 13.67 14.63 15.54
N THR A 718 13.87 15.36 16.63
CA THR A 718 13.08 15.20 17.86
C THR A 718 11.70 15.87 17.72
N ASN A 719 10.76 15.45 18.56
CA ASN A 719 9.39 15.99 18.65
C ASN A 719 8.63 16.02 17.30
N PRO A 720 8.56 14.90 16.55
CA PRO A 720 7.84 14.84 15.29
C PRO A 720 6.33 14.90 15.52
N LEU A 721 5.65 15.75 14.75
CA LEU A 721 4.20 15.87 14.73
C LEU A 721 3.71 15.72 13.30
N GLN A 722 2.83 14.74 13.05
CA GLN A 722 2.18 14.58 11.75
C GLN A 722 1.07 15.63 11.60
N LEU A 723 1.12 16.41 10.54
CA LEU A 723 0.18 17.51 10.29
C LEU A 723 -0.91 17.14 9.29
N THR A 724 -0.61 16.25 8.32
CA THR A 724 -1.60 15.80 7.34
C THR A 724 -1.67 14.29 7.28
N LEU A 725 -2.81 13.77 6.84
CA LEU A 725 -3.10 12.34 6.72
C LEU A 725 -3.37 11.96 5.25
N PRO A 726 -3.10 10.70 4.84
CA PRO A 726 -3.58 10.21 3.56
C PRO A 726 -5.12 10.35 3.45
N PRO A 727 -5.69 10.56 2.26
CA PRO A 727 -5.05 10.44 0.95
C PRO A 727 -4.40 11.72 0.43
N LEU A 728 -4.25 12.77 1.24
CA LEU A 728 -3.68 14.03 0.84
C LEU A 728 -2.18 13.89 0.60
N GLN A 729 -1.72 14.12 -0.63
CA GLN A 729 -0.30 14.14 -0.98
C GLN A 729 0.20 15.56 -1.07
N VAL A 730 1.16 15.90 -0.22
CA VAL A 730 1.66 17.25 0.02
C VAL A 730 3.00 17.49 -0.68
N GLY A 731 3.20 18.70 -1.15
CA GLY A 731 4.49 19.20 -1.64
C GLY A 731 4.76 20.64 -1.20
N SER A 732 6.00 21.09 -1.31
CA SER A 732 6.49 22.45 -1.12
C SER A 732 5.91 23.19 0.11
N PRO A 733 6.21 22.77 1.34
CA PRO A 733 5.81 23.49 2.53
C PRO A 733 6.56 24.84 2.63
N SER A 734 5.88 25.87 3.16
CA SER A 734 6.45 27.20 3.44
C SER A 734 5.90 27.72 4.75
N TRP A 735 6.77 28.28 5.62
CA TRP A 735 6.40 28.79 6.94
C TRP A 735 5.93 30.25 6.90
N SER A 736 4.90 30.56 7.69
CA SER A 736 4.49 31.94 7.92
C SER A 736 5.55 32.67 8.74
N ALA A 737 5.64 34.00 8.59
CA ALA A 737 6.63 34.85 9.28
C ALA A 737 6.56 34.77 10.82
N ASP A 738 5.43 34.36 11.38
CA ASP A 738 5.23 34.20 12.84
C ASP A 738 5.47 32.75 13.30
N ASP A 739 5.91 31.86 12.40
CA ASP A 739 6.16 30.42 12.61
C ASP A 739 4.97 29.61 13.16
N LYS A 740 3.75 30.16 13.03
CA LYS A 740 2.54 29.49 13.53
C LYS A 740 1.78 28.70 12.48
N ARG A 741 2.06 28.92 11.21
CA ARG A 741 1.33 28.29 10.10
C ARG A 741 2.27 27.83 9.02
N ILE A 742 1.83 26.81 8.29
CA ILE A 742 2.55 26.24 7.15
C ILE A 742 1.60 26.26 5.95
N ALA A 743 2.01 26.89 4.87
CA ALA A 743 1.36 26.82 3.57
C ALA A 743 1.97 25.69 2.76
N PHE A 744 1.17 25.01 1.97
CA PHE A 744 1.62 23.93 1.10
C PHE A 744 0.65 23.71 -0.06
N HIS A 745 1.13 23.14 -1.14
CA HIS A 745 0.22 22.62 -2.14
C HIS A 745 0.00 21.13 -1.90
N ALA A 746 -1.17 20.64 -2.28
CA ALA A 746 -1.48 19.22 -2.15
C ALA A 746 -2.47 18.77 -3.22
N VAL A 747 -2.45 17.48 -3.52
CA VAL A 747 -3.42 16.83 -4.37
C VAL A 747 -4.25 15.85 -3.54
N GLU A 748 -5.56 15.97 -3.65
CA GLU A 748 -6.50 14.94 -3.25
C GLU A 748 -6.84 14.07 -4.47
N PRO A 749 -6.98 12.77 -4.31
CA PRO A 749 -7.46 11.91 -5.39
C PRO A 749 -8.71 12.51 -6.06
N LYS A 750 -8.70 12.70 -7.36
CA LYS A 750 -9.79 13.25 -8.21
C LYS A 750 -10.04 14.77 -8.13
N LYS A 751 -9.26 15.55 -7.39
CA LYS A 751 -9.54 16.98 -7.23
C LYS A 751 -8.49 17.94 -7.78
N GLY A 752 -7.39 17.44 -8.35
CA GLY A 752 -6.29 18.28 -8.85
C GLY A 752 -5.55 19.04 -7.73
N TRP A 753 -4.50 19.74 -8.11
CA TRP A 753 -3.63 20.47 -7.20
C TRP A 753 -4.27 21.71 -6.61
N LYS A 754 -4.20 21.86 -5.29
CA LYS A 754 -4.70 23.02 -4.54
C LYS A 754 -3.72 23.44 -3.46
N ASN A 755 -3.80 24.71 -3.09
CA ASN A 755 -3.03 25.25 -1.98
C ASN A 755 -3.84 25.23 -0.67
N PHE A 756 -3.12 24.98 0.43
CA PHE A 756 -3.67 24.87 1.77
C PHE A 756 -2.80 25.64 2.76
N VAL A 757 -3.38 25.98 3.90
CA VAL A 757 -2.68 26.46 5.09
C VAL A 757 -3.09 25.59 6.27
N ILE A 758 -2.13 25.21 7.10
CA ILE A 758 -2.37 24.49 8.35
C ILE A 758 -1.65 25.17 9.53
N SER A 759 -2.18 25.02 10.73
CA SER A 759 -1.47 25.39 11.95
C SER A 759 -0.24 24.51 12.15
N SER A 760 0.88 25.10 12.58
CA SER A 760 2.08 24.32 12.95
C SER A 760 1.85 23.38 14.14
N GLU A 761 0.78 23.57 14.91
CA GLU A 761 0.36 22.69 16.01
C GLU A 761 -0.66 21.61 15.57
N GLY A 762 -0.97 21.53 14.27
CA GLY A 762 -1.94 20.60 13.72
C GLY A 762 -3.34 21.21 13.58
N GLY A 763 -4.30 20.36 13.20
CA GLY A 763 -5.68 20.74 12.87
C GLY A 763 -6.02 20.43 11.42
N ASP A 764 -7.19 20.88 10.97
CA ASP A 764 -7.63 20.62 9.59
C ASP A 764 -6.97 21.61 8.62
N PRO A 765 -6.45 21.16 7.47
CA PRO A 765 -5.91 22.04 6.44
C PRO A 765 -7.00 22.94 5.85
N GLU A 766 -6.77 24.24 5.88
CA GLU A 766 -7.66 25.26 5.29
C GLU A 766 -7.30 25.44 3.82
N PRO A 767 -8.20 25.11 2.86
CA PRO A 767 -7.92 25.32 1.44
C PRO A 767 -7.97 26.81 1.08
N PHE A 768 -7.19 27.23 0.08
CA PHE A 768 -7.37 28.53 -0.56
C PHE A 768 -8.75 28.62 -1.23
N PRO A 769 -9.28 29.81 -1.49
CA PRO A 769 -10.55 29.96 -2.21
C PRO A 769 -10.59 29.12 -3.48
N TYR A 770 -11.72 28.43 -3.69
CA TYR A 770 -11.88 27.50 -4.80
C TYR A 770 -11.81 28.22 -6.15
N GLU A 771 -10.90 27.75 -6.99
CA GLU A 771 -10.79 28.17 -8.38
C GLU A 771 -10.69 26.91 -9.27
N GLN A 772 -11.18 27.00 -10.49
CA GLN A 772 -11.24 25.87 -11.43
C GLN A 772 -9.86 25.46 -11.97
N SER A 773 -8.83 26.30 -11.83
CA SER A 773 -7.49 26.02 -12.32
C SER A 773 -6.58 25.46 -11.22
N ALA A 774 -5.62 24.62 -11.61
CA ALA A 774 -4.59 24.11 -10.71
C ALA A 774 -3.80 25.22 -10.06
N GLN A 775 -3.50 25.07 -8.77
CA GLN A 775 -2.72 26.00 -7.95
C GLN A 775 -1.46 25.29 -7.45
N SER A 776 -0.32 25.96 -7.41
CA SER A 776 0.91 25.35 -6.90
C SER A 776 1.87 26.36 -6.28
N SER A 777 2.84 25.85 -5.52
CA SER A 777 3.96 26.59 -4.93
C SER A 777 3.53 27.82 -4.10
N PRO A 778 2.72 27.64 -3.05
CA PRO A 778 2.38 28.75 -2.18
C PRO A 778 3.59 29.13 -1.32
N ASP A 779 3.91 30.43 -1.28
CA ASP A 779 4.98 30.96 -0.44
C ASP A 779 4.52 32.23 0.31
N TRP A 780 4.97 32.39 1.54
CA TRP A 780 4.54 33.53 2.37
C TRP A 780 5.26 34.80 1.98
N ILE A 781 4.51 35.90 1.89
CA ILE A 781 5.09 37.23 1.64
C ILE A 781 5.67 37.74 2.93
N PRO A 782 6.97 38.13 3.00
CA PRO A 782 7.58 38.64 4.19
C PRO A 782 6.83 39.86 4.75
N GLY A 783 6.52 39.83 6.05
CA GLY A 783 5.87 40.95 6.77
C GLY A 783 4.36 41.11 6.47
N ARG A 784 3.73 40.24 5.70
CA ARG A 784 2.28 40.31 5.36
C ARG A 784 1.59 38.98 5.63
N ASP A 785 0.31 39.02 6.04
CA ASP A 785 -0.53 37.78 6.08
C ASP A 785 -1.13 37.49 4.69
N ALA A 786 -0.23 37.29 3.74
CA ALA A 786 -0.55 37.07 2.34
C ALA A 786 0.43 36.06 1.73
N LEU A 787 -0.03 35.37 0.70
CA LEU A 787 0.73 34.32 0.02
C LEU A 787 0.85 34.64 -1.48
N ILE A 788 2.01 34.35 -2.07
CA ILE A 788 2.18 34.25 -3.52
C ILE A 788 2.03 32.81 -3.94
N TYR A 789 1.46 32.58 -5.11
CA TYR A 789 1.34 31.24 -5.70
C TYR A 789 1.21 31.32 -7.22
N SER A 790 1.48 30.22 -7.89
CA SER A 790 1.23 30.12 -9.33
C SER A 790 -0.12 29.45 -9.61
N ARG A 791 -0.78 29.91 -10.69
CA ARG A 791 -2.08 29.44 -11.16
C ARG A 791 -2.03 29.17 -12.66
N GLY A 792 -2.78 28.17 -13.10
CA GLY A 792 -2.85 27.79 -14.51
C GLY A 792 -1.67 26.94 -14.96
N TYR A 793 -0.99 26.29 -14.03
CA TYR A 793 0.04 25.32 -14.37
C TYR A 793 -0.56 24.18 -15.22
N GLY A 794 0.06 23.88 -16.36
CA GLY A 794 -0.51 22.95 -17.34
C GLY A 794 -1.67 23.52 -18.19
N ALA A 795 -2.03 24.81 -18.03
CA ALA A 795 -2.92 25.54 -18.92
C ALA A 795 -2.12 26.49 -19.84
N ASP A 796 -2.75 27.00 -20.89
CA ASP A 796 -2.09 27.77 -21.96
C ASP A 796 -1.38 29.05 -21.51
N ASN A 797 -1.54 29.51 -20.27
CA ASN A 797 -0.89 30.72 -19.79
C ASN A 797 -0.82 30.81 -18.25
N PRO A 798 0.16 30.16 -17.58
CA PRO A 798 0.34 30.29 -16.14
C PRO A 798 0.69 31.73 -15.75
N ALA A 799 0.34 32.11 -14.52
CA ALA A 799 0.70 33.42 -13.97
C ALA A 799 0.80 33.39 -12.45
N LEU A 800 1.44 34.39 -11.86
CA LEU A 800 1.60 34.53 -10.41
C LEU A 800 0.49 35.39 -9.81
N TYR A 801 0.02 34.98 -8.63
CA TYR A 801 -1.05 35.63 -7.89
C TYR A 801 -0.67 35.85 -6.44
N ILE A 802 -1.22 36.91 -5.84
CA ILE A 802 -1.16 37.20 -4.40
C ILE A 802 -2.54 36.90 -3.81
N PHE A 803 -2.59 36.10 -2.75
CA PHE A 803 -3.77 35.87 -1.93
C PHE A 803 -3.61 36.55 -0.56
N ASP A 804 -4.40 37.57 -0.33
CA ASP A 804 -4.46 38.26 0.96
C ASP A 804 -5.49 37.54 1.86
N ARG A 805 -5.00 36.94 2.94
CA ARG A 805 -5.83 36.09 3.82
C ARG A 805 -6.83 36.90 4.65
N LYS A 806 -6.53 38.18 4.97
CA LYS A 806 -7.42 39.02 5.77
C LYS A 806 -8.65 39.44 4.99
N SER A 807 -8.45 39.84 3.75
CA SER A 807 -9.53 40.29 2.88
C SER A 807 -10.17 39.13 2.08
N GLY A 808 -9.51 38.00 1.98
CA GLY A 808 -9.90 36.88 1.08
C GLY A 808 -9.72 37.20 -0.41
N HIS A 809 -9.05 38.32 -0.74
CA HIS A 809 -8.89 38.79 -2.10
C HIS A 809 -7.69 38.15 -2.78
N THR A 810 -7.88 37.81 -4.08
CA THR A 810 -6.81 37.29 -4.93
C THR A 810 -6.54 38.27 -6.06
N GLU A 811 -5.29 38.64 -6.24
CA GLU A 811 -4.84 39.58 -7.26
C GLU A 811 -3.74 38.98 -8.13
N LYS A 812 -3.86 39.11 -9.46
CA LYS A 812 -2.81 38.70 -10.39
C LYS A 812 -1.67 39.72 -10.35
N ILE A 813 -0.42 39.28 -10.26
CA ILE A 813 0.74 40.13 -10.35
C ILE A 813 0.92 40.57 -11.83
N PRO A 814 0.89 41.89 -12.12
CA PRO A 814 1.03 42.37 -13.48
C PRO A 814 2.35 41.95 -14.11
N GLY A 815 2.28 41.58 -15.38
CA GLY A 815 3.47 41.19 -16.12
C GLY A 815 4.06 39.81 -15.78
N THR A 816 3.32 38.90 -15.12
CA THR A 816 3.80 37.54 -14.79
C THR A 816 3.20 36.44 -15.66
N ASP A 817 2.60 36.81 -16.80
CA ASP A 817 2.09 35.84 -17.76
C ASP A 817 3.19 34.89 -18.25
N GLY A 818 2.90 33.61 -18.33
CA GLY A 818 3.85 32.57 -18.70
C GLY A 818 4.78 32.11 -17.57
N LEU A 819 4.66 32.64 -16.34
CA LEU A 819 5.52 32.28 -15.20
C LEU A 819 4.83 31.33 -14.21
N TYR A 820 5.59 30.36 -13.68
CA TYR A 820 5.15 29.42 -12.64
C TYR A 820 6.26 29.08 -11.64
N GLY A 821 5.93 28.37 -10.55
CA GLY A 821 6.90 27.88 -9.57
C GLY A 821 7.64 29.01 -8.84
N CYS A 822 6.86 29.95 -8.24
CA CYS A 822 7.44 31.11 -7.59
C CYS A 822 8.03 30.83 -6.21
N VAL A 823 9.18 31.46 -5.91
CA VAL A 823 9.79 31.51 -4.58
C VAL A 823 10.20 32.96 -4.27
N TRP A 824 9.78 33.44 -3.11
CA TRP A 824 10.05 34.77 -2.67
C TRP A 824 11.48 34.95 -2.12
N SER A 825 12.12 36.09 -2.38
CA SER A 825 13.40 36.39 -1.72
C SER A 825 13.20 36.69 -0.25
N PRO A 826 14.08 36.27 0.67
CA PRO A 826 13.95 36.53 2.09
C PRO A 826 13.82 38.02 2.43
N ASP A 827 14.41 38.93 1.65
CA ASP A 827 14.32 40.40 1.82
C ASP A 827 13.01 40.99 1.28
N GLY A 828 12.17 40.20 0.63
CA GLY A 828 10.87 40.62 0.11
C GLY A 828 10.91 41.46 -1.17
N ARG A 829 12.07 41.65 -1.80
CA ARG A 829 12.25 42.50 -2.99
C ARG A 829 11.94 41.79 -4.30
N TYR A 830 12.33 40.55 -4.42
CA TYR A 830 12.24 39.77 -5.64
C TYR A 830 11.39 38.50 -5.48
N THR A 831 10.87 38.04 -6.56
CA THR A 831 10.44 36.63 -6.68
C THR A 831 11.17 36.00 -7.84
N SER A 832 11.62 34.76 -7.67
CA SER A 832 12.11 33.92 -8.75
C SER A 832 10.97 33.01 -9.24
N ALA A 833 10.85 32.82 -10.56
CA ALA A 833 9.85 31.95 -11.16
C ALA A 833 10.39 31.36 -12.45
N THR A 834 9.81 30.29 -12.93
CA THR A 834 10.19 29.62 -14.17
C THR A 834 9.30 30.09 -15.32
N ASP A 835 9.89 30.39 -16.46
CA ASP A 835 9.18 30.70 -17.69
C ASP A 835 8.74 29.42 -18.40
N ALA A 836 7.45 29.25 -18.62
CA ALA A 836 6.85 28.03 -19.17
C ALA A 836 7.26 27.73 -20.63
N ALA A 837 7.66 28.73 -21.38
CA ALA A 837 8.05 28.56 -22.79
C ALA A 837 9.52 28.14 -22.97
N THR A 838 10.39 28.54 -22.02
CA THR A 838 11.84 28.40 -22.17
C THR A 838 12.50 27.59 -21.07
N ASP A 839 11.76 27.21 -20.01
CA ASP A 839 12.24 26.59 -18.77
C ASP A 839 13.38 27.36 -18.09
N ARG A 840 13.45 28.67 -18.34
CA ARG A 840 14.45 29.53 -17.75
C ARG A 840 13.98 30.16 -16.47
N LEU A 841 14.88 30.34 -15.52
CA LEU A 841 14.61 31.08 -14.31
C LEU A 841 14.53 32.58 -14.61
N ILE A 842 13.46 33.21 -14.19
CA ILE A 842 13.18 34.63 -14.31
C ILE A 842 13.16 35.25 -12.92
N LEU A 843 13.97 36.29 -12.72
CA LEU A 843 13.90 37.15 -11.58
C LEU A 843 12.90 38.28 -11.87
N VAL A 844 11.91 38.42 -11.01
CA VAL A 844 10.93 39.51 -11.10
C VAL A 844 11.16 40.48 -9.94
N ASP A 845 11.54 41.72 -10.23
CA ASP A 845 11.59 42.78 -9.25
C ASP A 845 10.16 43.27 -9.00
N LEU A 846 9.66 43.02 -7.82
CA LEU A 846 8.26 43.27 -7.48
C LEU A 846 7.90 44.77 -7.35
N LYS A 847 8.89 45.61 -7.18
CA LYS A 847 8.69 47.05 -7.10
C LYS A 847 8.59 47.69 -8.49
N SER A 848 9.40 47.24 -9.42
CA SER A 848 9.46 47.81 -10.78
C SER A 848 8.72 46.98 -11.83
N GLY A 849 8.34 45.70 -11.52
CA GLY A 849 7.79 44.77 -12.49
C GLY A 849 8.81 44.27 -13.52
N LYS A 850 10.09 44.59 -13.36
CA LYS A 850 11.13 44.22 -14.29
C LYS A 850 11.42 42.72 -14.23
N ARG A 851 11.42 42.06 -15.39
CA ARG A 851 11.83 40.67 -15.55
C ARG A 851 13.27 40.58 -16.04
N THR A 852 14.06 39.74 -15.41
CA THR A 852 15.45 39.49 -15.79
C THR A 852 15.70 38.01 -15.87
N PRO A 853 16.01 37.44 -17.06
CA PRO A 853 16.43 36.05 -17.16
C PRO A 853 17.76 35.86 -16.43
N ILE A 854 17.79 34.85 -15.52
CA ILE A 854 18.96 34.51 -14.73
C ILE A 854 19.20 32.99 -14.80
N GLY A 855 20.05 32.55 -15.64
CA GLY A 855 20.37 31.14 -15.79
C GLY A 855 19.70 30.45 -16.96
N GLY A 856 20.08 29.17 -17.19
CA GLY A 856 19.58 28.31 -18.23
C GLY A 856 18.42 27.40 -17.80
N PRO A 857 18.05 26.38 -18.60
CA PRO A 857 17.07 25.40 -18.20
C PRO A 857 17.48 24.71 -16.88
N MET A 858 16.63 24.76 -15.88
CA MET A 858 16.99 24.34 -14.53
C MET A 858 15.79 23.81 -13.74
N SER A 859 16.11 23.07 -12.66
CA SER A 859 15.15 22.70 -11.65
C SER A 859 14.97 23.82 -10.61
N TRP A 860 14.04 23.63 -9.72
CA TRP A 860 13.62 24.53 -8.63
C TRP A 860 14.75 25.31 -7.99
N ALA A 861 14.51 26.58 -7.80
CA ALA A 861 15.46 27.52 -7.26
C ALA A 861 15.22 27.74 -5.75
N HIS A 862 16.30 27.87 -4.99
CA HIS A 862 16.27 28.18 -3.59
C HIS A 862 17.12 29.42 -3.30
N TRP A 863 16.55 30.35 -2.57
CA TRP A 863 17.30 31.56 -2.17
C TRP A 863 18.30 31.26 -1.05
N SER A 864 19.42 31.97 -1.09
CA SER A 864 20.28 32.07 0.09
C SER A 864 19.58 32.89 1.19
N PRO A 865 19.86 32.64 2.48
CA PRO A 865 19.26 33.39 3.58
C PRO A 865 19.52 34.93 3.51
N ASP A 866 20.61 35.35 2.90
CA ASP A 866 21.00 36.72 2.71
C ASP A 866 20.43 37.42 1.45
N SER A 867 19.60 36.67 0.67
CA SER A 867 19.02 37.13 -0.61
C SER A 867 20.04 37.51 -1.70
N GLN A 868 21.32 37.11 -1.55
CA GLN A 868 22.37 37.45 -2.53
C GLN A 868 22.49 36.40 -3.64
N TYR A 869 22.10 35.17 -3.39
CA TYR A 869 22.26 34.05 -4.32
C TYR A 869 20.96 33.27 -4.48
N ILE A 870 20.81 32.67 -5.69
CA ILE A 870 19.80 31.66 -5.97
C ILE A 870 20.54 30.36 -6.34
N TYR A 871 20.28 29.29 -5.61
CA TYR A 871 20.83 27.97 -5.85
C TYR A 871 19.88 27.16 -6.71
N PHE A 872 20.43 26.32 -7.60
CA PHE A 872 19.66 25.47 -8.51
C PHE A 872 20.48 24.30 -9.04
N VAL A 873 19.80 23.32 -9.62
CA VAL A 873 20.42 22.21 -10.36
C VAL A 873 20.14 22.38 -11.84
N LYS A 874 21.16 22.33 -12.69
CA LYS A 874 20.98 22.34 -14.15
C LYS A 874 20.53 20.99 -14.67
N TRP A 875 19.58 20.99 -15.57
CA TRP A 875 19.11 19.78 -16.25
C TRP A 875 20.25 18.98 -16.86
N GLY A 876 20.26 17.66 -16.60
CA GLY A 876 21.29 16.74 -17.10
C GLY A 876 22.64 16.84 -16.41
N THR A 877 22.75 17.55 -15.27
CA THR A 877 23.94 17.56 -14.44
C THR A 877 23.63 17.05 -13.03
N ASN A 878 24.65 16.54 -12.34
CA ASN A 878 24.58 16.24 -10.90
C ASN A 878 25.32 17.30 -10.09
N SER A 879 25.18 18.57 -10.50
CA SER A 879 25.91 19.66 -9.87
C SER A 879 24.95 20.73 -9.43
N ILE A 880 25.19 21.27 -8.25
CA ILE A 880 24.50 22.44 -7.72
C ILE A 880 25.28 23.68 -8.16
N PHE A 881 24.56 24.61 -8.72
CA PHE A 881 25.01 25.92 -9.13
C PHE A 881 24.36 26.99 -8.25
N ARG A 882 24.95 28.17 -8.22
CA ARG A 882 24.29 29.36 -7.70
C ARG A 882 24.54 30.53 -8.65
N VAL A 883 23.61 31.46 -8.67
CA VAL A 883 23.74 32.72 -9.43
C VAL A 883 23.69 33.87 -8.44
N HIS A 884 24.62 34.77 -8.54
CA HIS A 884 24.65 36.04 -7.77
C HIS A 884 23.63 37.01 -8.34
N VAL A 885 22.65 37.39 -7.51
CA VAL A 885 21.47 38.15 -7.98
C VAL A 885 21.84 39.55 -8.50
N PRO A 886 22.74 40.34 -7.86
CA PRO A 886 23.09 41.67 -8.33
C PRO A 886 23.69 41.77 -9.74
N ASP A 887 24.51 40.80 -10.14
CA ASP A 887 25.25 40.85 -11.39
C ASP A 887 24.97 39.69 -12.34
N GLY A 888 24.20 38.68 -11.89
CA GLY A 888 23.84 37.51 -12.68
C GLY A 888 24.99 36.52 -12.95
N LEU A 889 26.11 36.63 -12.21
CA LEU A 889 27.22 35.71 -12.34
C LEU A 889 26.87 34.34 -11.77
N GLU A 890 27.07 33.33 -12.63
CA GLU A 890 26.79 31.93 -12.29
C GLU A 890 28.08 31.21 -11.92
N GLU A 891 28.04 30.40 -10.82
CA GLU A 891 29.15 29.56 -10.43
C GLU A 891 28.70 28.15 -10.01
N LYS A 892 29.54 27.15 -10.25
CA LYS A 892 29.34 25.80 -9.75
C LYS A 892 29.76 25.72 -8.29
N VAL A 893 28.83 25.29 -7.43
CA VAL A 893 29.03 25.18 -5.97
C VAL A 893 29.55 23.80 -5.62
N LEU A 894 28.90 22.76 -6.12
CA LEU A 894 29.15 21.37 -5.69
C LEU A 894 28.81 20.38 -6.80
N GLU A 895 29.66 19.37 -6.95
CA GLU A 895 29.34 18.18 -7.72
C GLU A 895 28.90 17.06 -6.75
N VAL A 896 27.71 16.51 -7.00
CA VAL A 896 27.08 15.53 -6.12
C VAL A 896 27.43 14.13 -6.62
N PRO A 897 27.99 13.23 -5.78
CA PRO A 897 28.45 11.90 -6.18
C PRO A 897 27.32 10.86 -6.32
N PHE A 898 26.07 11.27 -6.20
CA PHE A 898 24.87 10.45 -6.39
C PHE A 898 23.87 11.21 -7.26
N ARG A 899 22.85 10.52 -7.76
CA ARG A 899 21.80 11.15 -8.54
C ARG A 899 21.06 12.17 -7.69
N VAL A 900 21.10 13.42 -8.09
CA VAL A 900 20.26 14.47 -7.52
C VAL A 900 18.94 14.42 -8.26
N THR A 901 17.90 14.02 -7.57
CA THR A 901 16.54 14.26 -8.07
C THR A 901 16.28 15.76 -8.02
N PRO A 902 15.68 16.37 -9.04
CA PRO A 902 15.57 17.84 -9.15
C PRO A 902 14.88 18.54 -7.96
N TRP A 903 14.19 17.80 -7.10
CA TRP A 903 13.21 18.28 -6.18
C TRP A 903 13.67 18.53 -4.75
N PRO A 904 14.43 17.63 -4.11
CA PRO A 904 14.66 17.78 -2.69
C PRO A 904 16.09 18.23 -2.42
N PHE A 905 16.43 19.45 -2.76
CA PHE A 905 17.49 20.13 -2.04
C PHE A 905 16.93 21.43 -1.43
N THR A 906 17.52 21.90 -0.37
CA THR A 906 17.22 23.20 0.22
C THR A 906 18.49 23.81 0.79
N VAL A 907 18.46 25.13 1.00
CA VAL A 907 19.49 25.86 1.71
C VAL A 907 19.04 26.08 3.14
N ALA A 908 19.78 25.53 4.10
CA ALA A 908 19.49 25.72 5.52
C ALA A 908 19.77 27.16 5.96
N PRO A 909 19.24 27.62 7.10
CA PRO A 909 19.50 28.97 7.63
C PRO A 909 20.97 29.31 7.82
N ASP A 910 21.83 28.34 8.02
CA ASP A 910 23.28 28.51 8.12
C ASP A 910 24.02 28.44 6.77
N GLY A 911 23.28 28.39 5.65
CA GLY A 911 23.81 28.32 4.30
C GLY A 911 24.24 26.94 3.85
N SER A 912 24.10 25.89 4.67
CA SER A 912 24.44 24.52 4.27
C SER A 912 23.40 23.95 3.31
N LEU A 913 23.88 23.07 2.41
CA LEU A 913 23.03 22.39 1.44
C LEU A 913 22.51 21.07 2.03
N ILE A 914 21.21 20.85 1.96
CA ILE A 914 20.56 19.60 2.34
C ILE A 914 19.93 18.99 1.10
N LEU A 915 20.19 17.71 0.86
CA LEU A 915 19.76 16.97 -0.32
C LEU A 915 19.08 15.67 0.07
N LEU A 916 18.21 15.17 -0.79
CA LEU A 916 17.73 13.78 -0.72
C LEU A 916 18.72 12.88 -1.49
N ARG A 917 19.27 11.92 -0.82
CA ARG A 917 19.93 10.77 -1.43
C ARG A 917 18.90 9.67 -1.62
N GLU A 918 18.54 9.44 -2.86
CA GLU A 918 17.57 8.38 -3.18
C GLU A 918 18.28 7.02 -3.09
N HIS A 919 17.69 6.10 -2.32
CA HIS A 919 18.12 4.71 -2.17
C HIS A 919 17.11 3.72 -2.77
N GLY A 920 16.08 4.23 -3.46
CA GLY A 920 15.04 3.41 -4.05
C GLY A 920 15.64 2.34 -4.95
N ARG A 921 15.33 1.08 -4.65
CA ARG A 921 15.71 -0.06 -5.49
C ARG A 921 14.65 -0.23 -6.55
N TYR A 922 15.12 -0.31 -7.79
CA TYR A 922 14.32 -0.67 -8.95
C TYR A 922 14.86 -1.98 -9.48
N ASP A 923 14.12 -3.05 -9.30
CA ASP A 923 14.51 -4.39 -9.69
C ASP A 923 13.50 -5.00 -10.67
N VAL A 924 13.95 -5.99 -11.43
CA VAL A 924 13.10 -6.74 -12.36
C VAL A 924 12.44 -7.89 -11.61
N TYR A 925 11.14 -8.03 -11.79
CA TYR A 925 10.31 -9.07 -11.20
C TYR A 925 9.63 -9.92 -12.26
N SER A 926 9.40 -11.19 -11.94
CA SER A 926 8.55 -12.10 -12.69
C SER A 926 7.33 -12.46 -11.84
N LEU A 927 6.16 -12.18 -12.37
CA LEU A 927 4.87 -12.42 -11.73
C LEU A 927 4.17 -13.57 -12.46
N SER A 928 4.04 -14.73 -11.84
CA SER A 928 3.40 -15.89 -12.44
C SER A 928 1.89 -15.72 -12.43
N LEU A 929 1.29 -15.79 -13.61
CA LEU A 929 -0.16 -15.76 -13.78
C LEU A 929 -0.72 -17.16 -13.54
N SER A 930 -1.75 -17.25 -12.76
CA SER A 930 -2.66 -18.40 -12.79
C SER A 930 -3.98 -17.93 -13.38
N ALA A 931 -4.25 -18.46 -14.57
CA ALA A 931 -5.61 -18.53 -15.06
C ALA A 931 -6.25 -19.77 -14.43
N PRO A 932 -7.51 -19.70 -14.11
CA PRO A 932 -8.26 -20.81 -13.52
C PRO A 932 -8.42 -21.98 -14.45
#